data_90161a7698dad4ee53eef608cc94c950
#
_entry.id   90161a7698dad4ee53eef608cc94c950
#
_cell.length_a   1.000
_cell.length_b   1.000
_cell.length_c   1.000
_cell.angle_alpha   90.00
_cell.angle_beta   90.00
_cell.angle_gamma   90.00
#
_symmetry.space_group_name_H-M   'P 1'
#
loop_
_entity.id
_entity.type
_entity.pdbx_description
1 polymer ?
#
loop_
_entity_poly.entity_id
_entity_poly.type
_entity_poly.pdbx_seq_one_letter_code
_entity_poly.pdbx_strand_id
1 'polypeptide(L)'
;MRLVIGLIFAAIVLGFVPLSDARACDFDHAAATRWTIRRHGAISNLVTPCGDSFYSMGVNVLDGGITAGYLDRPHYDWRNSFASLDDWIGQTKQRLADWGFDSAGAWSLPPKQLKLPSVINLELGRLARFHWFDPFDPAAEQRMFDQAKILTAPYRDSPYRIGYFSDNEVGWWDGALFLFYGQQPATSFTKQRWLDMLRAQYRNDWQRFTKDFVPPDGADSWETLLKAQKPTKLRVGGNGMKVVERWTGIVAEQYYKAARAALRAADPDALFFGDRLPIYYDQAAIRAEMNNVDAIALNYNVDSPEGWLAPYFFDGLRQLTHGKPELISEWFYAAHENRTGNRNNGHLMTVETQAQRAHGAAASAKLFAGVPEILGSHWFQYYDYPVGGRADSEDYNFGLVDIQGRPYEELVSALGAANRQLPAIHDHAGAIARPAPKNFAVPYATIDPQHLSLVDWPKPASLLPALKPSPGAVAFGEAYLTWSKQGLALATIGQDYDDLGLLDYGAHYPLSEAYRLELDVDGGAGAKRFTLYFIPPKGSTKDYPPMAPKLCAGTVTELQDNDCPAVDGAQALYFGADQPRIVAEALLPWRALGLDGPPLAGKLSIEVSAVSWDNGRWMSLSGLSPRDGSANPKRWLTVPLAAEE
;
A
#
# COMPACT_ATOMS: atom_id res chain seq x y z
N MET A 1 39.36 31.20 -66.78
CA MET A 1 39.89 30.25 -65.78
C MET A 1 38.72 29.87 -64.89
N ARG A 2 38.08 28.71 -65.19
CA ARG A 2 36.89 28.23 -64.47
C ARG A 2 37.35 27.16 -63.49
N LEU A 3 37.09 27.38 -62.20
CA LEU A 3 37.33 26.41 -61.14
C LEU A 3 36.10 25.50 -61.02
N VAL A 4 36.30 24.19 -61.20
CA VAL A 4 35.27 23.16 -60.97
C VAL A 4 35.48 22.63 -59.55
N ILE A 5 34.48 22.81 -58.67
CA ILE A 5 34.45 22.22 -57.33
C ILE A 5 33.66 20.91 -57.44
N GLY A 6 34.35 19.81 -57.25
CA GLY A 6 33.72 18.48 -57.17
C GLY A 6 33.19 18.20 -55.77
N LEU A 7 31.90 17.97 -55.64
CA LEU A 7 31.24 17.48 -54.43
C LEU A 7 31.41 15.94 -54.40
N ILE A 8 32.07 15.43 -53.36
CA ILE A 8 32.13 14.00 -53.04
C ILE A 8 30.94 13.70 -52.13
N PHE A 9 29.97 12.94 -52.64
CA PHE A 9 28.91 12.32 -51.83
C PHE A 9 29.46 11.07 -51.15
N ALA A 10 29.67 11.09 -49.87
CA ALA A 10 29.90 9.90 -49.06
C ALA A 10 28.54 9.22 -48.75
N ALA A 11 28.25 8.12 -49.36
CA ALA A 11 27.12 7.28 -49.04
C ALA A 11 27.36 6.55 -47.71
N ILE A 12 26.70 6.98 -46.64
CA ILE A 12 26.65 6.25 -45.39
C ILE A 12 25.71 5.04 -45.61
N VAL A 13 26.28 3.86 -45.76
CA VAL A 13 25.54 2.61 -45.69
C VAL A 13 25.20 2.34 -44.24
N LEU A 14 24.00 2.73 -43.82
CA LEU A 14 23.40 2.27 -42.58
C LEU A 14 23.16 0.76 -42.73
N GLY A 15 24.04 -0.04 -42.17
CA GLY A 15 23.82 -1.48 -42.02
C GLY A 15 22.58 -1.68 -41.12
N PHE A 16 21.49 -2.13 -41.74
CA PHE A 16 20.38 -2.73 -40.99
C PHE A 16 20.95 -3.99 -40.34
N VAL A 17 21.24 -3.92 -39.03
CA VAL A 17 21.34 -5.12 -38.21
C VAL A 17 19.89 -5.63 -38.11
N PRO A 18 19.58 -6.83 -38.61
CA PRO A 18 18.28 -7.39 -38.41
C PRO A 18 18.08 -7.51 -36.89
N LEU A 19 17.08 -6.82 -36.33
CA LEU A 19 16.55 -7.16 -35.05
C LEU A 19 16.19 -8.64 -35.13
N SER A 20 16.99 -9.50 -34.50
CA SER A 20 16.60 -10.88 -34.29
C SER A 20 15.23 -10.85 -33.66
N ASP A 21 14.22 -11.46 -34.31
CA ASP A 21 12.97 -11.81 -33.68
C ASP A 21 13.34 -12.60 -32.42
N ALA A 22 13.36 -11.92 -31.28
CA ALA A 22 13.52 -12.57 -29.98
C ALA A 22 12.29 -13.44 -29.83
N ARG A 23 12.42 -14.73 -30.13
CA ARG A 23 11.36 -15.70 -29.90
C ARG A 23 11.05 -15.64 -28.41
N ALA A 24 9.79 -15.38 -28.06
CA ALA A 24 9.32 -15.49 -26.68
C ALA A 24 9.73 -16.87 -26.12
N CYS A 25 10.07 -16.92 -24.82
CA CYS A 25 10.50 -18.16 -24.17
C CYS A 25 9.51 -19.30 -24.41
N ASP A 26 9.99 -20.37 -25.01
CA ASP A 26 9.22 -21.62 -25.12
C ASP A 26 9.38 -22.42 -23.82
N PHE A 27 8.45 -22.17 -22.89
CA PHE A 27 8.49 -22.80 -21.57
C PHE A 27 8.36 -24.31 -21.60
N ASP A 28 7.66 -24.89 -22.59
CA ASP A 28 7.53 -26.35 -22.72
C ASP A 28 8.87 -27.02 -23.08
N HIS A 29 9.80 -26.30 -23.71
CA HIS A 29 11.12 -26.78 -24.12
C HIS A 29 12.27 -26.03 -23.43
N ALA A 30 11.99 -25.29 -22.35
CA ALA A 30 13.03 -24.56 -21.61
C ALA A 30 14.02 -25.54 -20.97
N ALA A 31 15.34 -25.29 -21.19
CA ALA A 31 16.42 -26.13 -20.66
C ALA A 31 16.60 -26.01 -19.14
N ALA A 32 15.97 -24.99 -18.51
CA ALA A 32 16.01 -24.71 -17.08
C ALA A 32 14.61 -24.37 -16.58
N THR A 33 14.42 -24.41 -15.26
CA THR A 33 13.17 -24.03 -14.59
C THR A 33 13.32 -22.76 -13.75
N ARG A 34 14.55 -22.26 -13.66
CA ARG A 34 14.89 -21.15 -12.76
C ARG A 34 14.57 -19.81 -13.38
N TRP A 35 13.75 -19.04 -12.67
CA TRP A 35 13.57 -17.61 -12.89
C TRP A 35 14.56 -16.80 -12.05
N THR A 36 14.94 -15.63 -12.53
CA THR A 36 15.82 -14.72 -11.80
C THR A 36 15.30 -13.29 -11.87
N ILE A 37 15.90 -12.39 -11.10
CA ILE A 37 15.67 -10.97 -11.21
C ILE A 37 16.97 -10.32 -11.69
N ARG A 38 16.86 -9.47 -12.72
CA ARG A 38 17.97 -8.66 -13.23
C ARG A 38 17.68 -7.20 -12.99
N ARG A 39 18.68 -6.48 -12.53
CA ARG A 39 18.60 -5.02 -12.35
C ARG A 39 19.49 -4.35 -13.40
N HIS A 40 18.93 -3.36 -14.09
CA HIS A 40 19.65 -2.49 -15.00
C HIS A 40 19.43 -1.02 -14.56
N GLY A 41 20.46 -0.41 -13.97
CA GLY A 41 20.30 0.88 -13.30
C GLY A 41 19.35 0.79 -12.11
N ALA A 42 18.29 1.55 -12.13
CA ALA A 42 17.21 1.48 -11.13
C ALA A 42 16.15 0.43 -11.47
N ILE A 43 16.01 0.05 -12.74
CA ILE A 43 14.93 -0.78 -13.25
C ILE A 43 15.21 -2.25 -12.96
N SER A 44 14.21 -2.94 -12.41
CA SER A 44 14.23 -4.36 -12.08
C SER A 44 13.29 -5.14 -12.98
N ASN A 45 13.73 -6.24 -13.54
CA ASN A 45 12.94 -7.13 -14.39
C ASN A 45 13.05 -8.57 -13.91
N LEU A 46 11.95 -9.33 -14.03
CA LEU A 46 12.03 -10.78 -14.06
C LEU A 46 12.80 -11.24 -15.29
N VAL A 47 13.49 -12.36 -15.17
CA VAL A 47 14.18 -13.02 -16.28
C VAL A 47 13.67 -14.45 -16.38
N THR A 48 13.14 -14.80 -17.54
CA THR A 48 12.61 -16.12 -17.81
C THR A 48 13.70 -17.20 -17.77
N PRO A 49 13.34 -18.49 -17.68
CA PRO A 49 14.30 -19.59 -17.82
C PRO A 49 15.07 -19.60 -19.15
N CYS A 50 14.57 -18.91 -20.18
CA CYS A 50 15.25 -18.75 -21.48
C CYS A 50 16.21 -17.55 -21.51
N GLY A 51 16.21 -16.69 -20.47
CA GLY A 51 17.07 -15.50 -20.37
C GLY A 51 16.44 -14.20 -20.83
N ASP A 52 15.15 -14.21 -21.22
CA ASP A 52 14.42 -13.03 -21.70
C ASP A 52 13.96 -12.16 -20.54
N SER A 53 13.94 -10.85 -20.75
CA SER A 53 13.33 -9.91 -19.81
C SER A 53 11.81 -10.08 -19.80
N PHE A 54 11.19 -9.99 -18.63
CA PHE A 54 9.76 -10.24 -18.45
C PHE A 54 9.19 -9.28 -17.41
N TYR A 55 8.11 -8.58 -17.79
CA TYR A 55 7.27 -7.79 -16.90
C TYR A 55 5.96 -8.53 -16.70
N SER A 56 5.64 -8.97 -15.48
CA SER A 56 4.53 -9.88 -15.23
C SER A 56 3.18 -9.14 -15.20
N MET A 57 2.33 -9.42 -16.19
CA MET A 57 0.95 -8.92 -16.26
C MET A 57 0.00 -10.05 -15.90
N GLY A 58 -0.28 -10.19 -14.59
CA GLY A 58 -0.94 -11.37 -14.05
C GLY A 58 -2.42 -11.17 -13.74
N VAL A 59 -3.12 -12.31 -13.59
CA VAL A 59 -4.49 -12.38 -13.08
C VAL A 59 -4.55 -13.39 -11.96
N ASN A 60 -5.13 -12.99 -10.82
CA ASN A 60 -5.37 -13.87 -9.68
C ASN A 60 -6.63 -14.73 -9.90
N VAL A 61 -6.73 -15.85 -9.21
CA VAL A 61 -7.92 -16.71 -9.13
C VAL A 61 -8.32 -17.29 -10.51
N LEU A 62 -7.35 -17.85 -11.22
CA LEU A 62 -7.58 -18.63 -12.43
C LEU A 62 -7.80 -20.11 -12.06
N ASP A 63 -8.88 -20.38 -11.33
CA ASP A 63 -9.19 -21.70 -10.77
C ASP A 63 -10.47 -22.34 -11.35
N GLY A 64 -11.17 -21.60 -12.21
CA GLY A 64 -12.42 -22.06 -12.82
C GLY A 64 -13.65 -21.96 -11.92
N GLY A 65 -13.54 -21.34 -10.75
CA GLY A 65 -14.65 -21.22 -9.78
C GLY A 65 -14.88 -22.49 -8.98
N ILE A 66 -13.94 -23.42 -8.99
CA ILE A 66 -14.08 -24.72 -8.29
C ILE A 66 -13.64 -24.68 -6.82
N THR A 67 -13.09 -23.56 -6.37
CA THR A 67 -12.69 -23.40 -4.97
C THR A 67 -13.91 -23.41 -4.05
N ALA A 68 -13.90 -24.30 -3.09
CA ALA A 68 -15.01 -24.49 -2.15
C ALA A 68 -15.24 -23.22 -1.30
N GLY A 69 -16.47 -22.73 -1.24
CA GLY A 69 -16.86 -21.60 -0.40
C GLY A 69 -18.07 -20.84 -0.91
N TYR A 70 -18.51 -21.12 -2.16
CA TYR A 70 -19.61 -20.39 -2.79
C TYR A 70 -20.75 -21.29 -3.26
N LEU A 71 -20.75 -22.58 -2.89
CA LEU A 71 -21.64 -23.61 -3.43
C LEU A 71 -23.11 -23.41 -3.07
N ASP A 72 -23.42 -22.56 -2.13
CA ASP A 72 -24.77 -22.26 -1.64
C ASP A 72 -25.47 -21.13 -2.37
N ARG A 73 -24.79 -20.47 -3.34
CA ARG A 73 -25.28 -19.28 -4.06
C ARG A 73 -24.79 -19.23 -5.50
N PRO A 74 -25.44 -18.46 -6.39
CA PRO A 74 -24.97 -18.28 -7.76
C PRO A 74 -23.56 -17.73 -7.79
N HIS A 75 -22.65 -18.43 -8.42
CA HIS A 75 -21.22 -18.10 -8.53
C HIS A 75 -20.69 -18.53 -9.88
N TYR A 76 -19.46 -18.08 -10.20
CA TYR A 76 -18.76 -18.53 -11.38
C TYR A 76 -18.41 -20.02 -11.25
N ASP A 77 -18.71 -20.80 -12.30
CA ASP A 77 -18.34 -22.21 -12.41
C ASP A 77 -18.12 -22.53 -13.89
N TRP A 78 -16.90 -22.92 -14.26
CA TRP A 78 -16.56 -23.27 -15.62
C TRP A 78 -17.47 -24.33 -16.23
N ARG A 79 -17.99 -25.26 -15.44
CA ARG A 79 -18.86 -26.38 -15.88
C ARG A 79 -20.19 -25.91 -16.47
N ASN A 80 -20.61 -24.70 -16.17
CA ASN A 80 -21.82 -24.11 -16.73
C ASN A 80 -21.70 -23.73 -18.21
N SER A 81 -20.46 -23.61 -18.72
CA SER A 81 -20.23 -23.08 -20.08
C SER A 81 -19.25 -23.90 -20.91
N PHE A 82 -18.56 -24.89 -20.33
CA PHE A 82 -17.52 -25.68 -21.01
C PHE A 82 -17.73 -27.18 -20.80
N ALA A 83 -17.37 -27.96 -21.81
CA ALA A 83 -17.47 -29.40 -21.78
C ALA A 83 -16.37 -30.06 -20.93
N SER A 84 -15.21 -29.43 -20.83
CA SER A 84 -14.07 -29.89 -20.04
C SER A 84 -13.29 -28.75 -19.41
N LEU A 85 -12.51 -29.04 -18.38
CA LEU A 85 -11.58 -28.07 -17.79
C LEU A 85 -10.52 -27.60 -18.79
N ASP A 86 -10.08 -28.49 -19.69
CA ASP A 86 -9.10 -28.14 -20.73
C ASP A 86 -9.68 -27.16 -21.75
N ASP A 87 -10.96 -27.29 -22.12
CA ASP A 87 -11.66 -26.31 -22.98
C ASP A 87 -11.71 -24.93 -22.29
N TRP A 88 -12.06 -24.92 -20.99
CA TRP A 88 -12.06 -23.68 -20.22
C TRP A 88 -10.66 -23.06 -20.15
N ILE A 89 -9.63 -23.84 -19.85
CA ILE A 89 -8.23 -23.38 -19.81
C ILE A 89 -7.84 -22.80 -21.17
N GLY A 90 -8.13 -23.50 -22.25
CA GLY A 90 -7.82 -23.06 -23.61
C GLY A 90 -8.43 -21.70 -23.93
N GLN A 91 -9.75 -21.55 -23.68
CA GLN A 91 -10.44 -20.29 -23.94
C GLN A 91 -9.96 -19.16 -22.99
N THR A 92 -9.73 -19.48 -21.71
CA THR A 92 -9.26 -18.49 -20.73
C THR A 92 -7.88 -17.97 -21.13
N LYS A 93 -6.96 -18.84 -21.53
CA LYS A 93 -5.64 -18.43 -22.05
C LYS A 93 -5.75 -17.52 -23.27
N GLN A 94 -6.62 -17.86 -24.22
CA GLN A 94 -6.84 -17.03 -25.40
C GLN A 94 -7.33 -15.63 -25.00
N ARG A 95 -8.34 -15.56 -24.12
CA ARG A 95 -8.85 -14.29 -23.58
C ARG A 95 -7.76 -13.47 -22.90
N LEU A 96 -6.98 -14.10 -22.03
CA LEU A 96 -5.87 -13.42 -21.34
C LEU A 96 -4.85 -12.85 -22.34
N ALA A 97 -4.47 -13.62 -23.37
CA ALA A 97 -3.59 -13.15 -24.43
C ALA A 97 -4.19 -11.97 -25.22
N ASP A 98 -5.47 -12.06 -25.58
CA ASP A 98 -6.19 -10.97 -26.26
C ASP A 98 -6.26 -9.69 -25.41
N TRP A 99 -6.36 -9.83 -24.08
CA TRP A 99 -6.36 -8.74 -23.11
C TRP A 99 -4.97 -8.35 -22.63
N GLY A 100 -3.92 -8.94 -23.21
CA GLY A 100 -2.51 -8.60 -22.92
C GLY A 100 -1.99 -9.06 -21.56
N PHE A 101 -2.65 -10.04 -20.92
CA PHE A 101 -2.14 -10.70 -19.73
C PHE A 101 -1.31 -11.94 -20.13
N ASP A 102 -0.25 -12.20 -19.37
CA ASP A 102 0.75 -13.25 -19.68
C ASP A 102 1.07 -14.17 -18.50
N SER A 103 0.50 -13.91 -17.32
CA SER A 103 0.83 -14.64 -16.10
C SER A 103 -0.41 -14.94 -15.24
N ALA A 104 -0.25 -15.92 -14.35
CA ALA A 104 -1.21 -16.27 -13.32
C ALA A 104 -0.69 -15.86 -11.93
N GLY A 105 -1.58 -15.25 -11.14
CA GLY A 105 -1.31 -14.88 -9.76
C GLY A 105 -1.79 -15.94 -8.76
N ALA A 106 -1.97 -15.50 -7.51
CA ALA A 106 -2.40 -16.34 -6.40
C ALA A 106 -3.74 -17.05 -6.67
N TRP A 107 -3.93 -18.19 -6.01
CA TRP A 107 -5.16 -19.01 -6.07
C TRP A 107 -5.58 -19.46 -7.47
N SER A 108 -4.61 -19.65 -8.34
CA SER A 108 -4.81 -20.15 -9.70
C SER A 108 -4.52 -21.65 -9.76
N LEU A 109 -5.02 -22.32 -10.81
CA LEU A 109 -4.66 -23.71 -11.09
C LEU A 109 -3.14 -23.88 -11.24
N PRO A 110 -2.61 -25.10 -11.06
CA PRO A 110 -1.17 -25.35 -11.16
C PRO A 110 -0.56 -24.85 -12.48
N PRO A 111 0.65 -24.25 -12.45
CA PRO A 111 1.32 -23.69 -13.62
C PRO A 111 1.47 -24.66 -14.80
N LYS A 112 1.74 -25.92 -14.54
CA LYS A 112 1.84 -26.97 -15.59
C LYS A 112 0.51 -27.21 -16.29
N GLN A 113 -0.62 -27.04 -15.58
CA GLN A 113 -1.96 -27.21 -16.14
C GLN A 113 -2.39 -25.97 -16.93
N LEU A 114 -2.19 -24.78 -16.36
CA LEU A 114 -2.48 -23.52 -17.05
C LEU A 114 -1.51 -23.24 -18.21
N LYS A 115 -0.26 -23.73 -18.13
CA LYS A 115 0.82 -23.35 -19.03
C LYS A 115 0.98 -21.84 -19.15
N LEU A 116 0.99 -21.16 -17.99
CA LEU A 116 1.22 -19.73 -17.82
C LEU A 116 2.30 -19.53 -16.74
N PRO A 117 3.22 -18.59 -16.92
CA PRO A 117 4.10 -18.13 -15.86
C PRO A 117 3.27 -17.78 -14.62
N SER A 118 3.66 -18.28 -13.44
CA SER A 118 2.81 -18.17 -12.25
C SER A 118 3.60 -17.88 -10.99
N VAL A 119 3.05 -17.03 -10.12
CA VAL A 119 3.49 -16.87 -8.73
C VAL A 119 2.45 -17.51 -7.82
N ILE A 120 2.85 -18.50 -7.04
CA ILE A 120 1.96 -19.37 -6.28
C ILE A 120 1.87 -18.91 -4.83
N ASN A 121 0.66 -18.72 -4.31
CA ASN A 121 0.43 -18.52 -2.88
C ASN A 121 0.36 -19.86 -2.17
N LEU A 122 1.25 -20.09 -1.20
CA LEU A 122 1.38 -21.39 -0.51
C LEU A 122 0.54 -21.47 0.77
N GLU A 123 0.19 -20.35 1.41
CA GLU A 123 -0.41 -20.32 2.75
C GLU A 123 0.48 -21.04 3.79
N LEU A 124 1.77 -20.94 3.64
CA LEU A 124 2.77 -21.73 4.35
C LEU A 124 2.75 -21.49 5.85
N GLY A 125 2.80 -20.23 6.28
CA GLY A 125 2.78 -19.88 7.69
C GLY A 125 1.47 -20.22 8.38
N ARG A 126 0.34 -20.04 7.66
CA ARG A 126 -0.99 -20.42 8.13
C ARG A 126 -1.10 -21.93 8.33
N LEU A 127 -0.71 -22.73 7.33
CA LEU A 127 -0.78 -24.19 7.38
C LEU A 127 0.23 -24.79 8.37
N ALA A 128 1.38 -24.18 8.55
CA ALA A 128 2.35 -24.54 9.58
C ALA A 128 1.92 -24.09 10.99
N ARG A 129 0.83 -23.32 11.11
CA ARG A 129 0.38 -22.71 12.37
C ARG A 129 1.51 -21.91 13.01
N PHE A 130 2.12 -21.00 12.24
CA PHE A 130 3.29 -20.25 12.66
C PHE A 130 2.89 -18.86 13.18
N HIS A 131 2.53 -17.96 12.29
CA HIS A 131 2.10 -16.60 12.62
C HIS A 131 0.73 -16.61 13.30
N TRP A 132 0.51 -15.75 14.31
CA TRP A 132 -0.68 -15.75 15.19
C TRP A 132 -0.89 -17.03 16.00
N PHE A 133 0.13 -17.88 16.13
CA PHE A 133 0.15 -19.04 17.02
C PHE A 133 1.32 -18.95 18.01
N ASP A 134 2.35 -19.74 17.83
CA ASP A 134 3.55 -19.69 18.69
C ASP A 134 4.82 -19.82 17.82
N PRO A 135 5.23 -18.71 17.12
CA PRO A 135 6.34 -18.74 16.16
C PRO A 135 7.72 -19.03 16.77
N PHE A 136 7.86 -18.92 18.08
CA PHE A 136 9.10 -19.29 18.80
C PHE A 136 9.10 -20.69 19.39
N ASP A 137 7.99 -21.46 19.21
CA ASP A 137 7.99 -22.91 19.48
C ASP A 137 8.91 -23.60 18.47
N PRO A 138 9.94 -24.36 18.92
CA PRO A 138 10.83 -25.12 18.02
C PRO A 138 10.07 -26.05 17.06
N ALA A 139 8.92 -26.58 17.48
CA ALA A 139 8.07 -27.41 16.62
C ALA A 139 7.40 -26.61 15.50
N ALA A 140 7.19 -25.31 15.65
CA ALA A 140 6.62 -24.45 14.60
C ALA A 140 7.57 -24.34 13.42
N GLU A 141 8.86 -24.18 13.65
CA GLU A 141 9.88 -24.13 12.59
C GLU A 141 9.93 -25.47 11.82
N GLN A 142 9.92 -26.59 12.52
CA GLN A 142 9.87 -27.91 11.85
C GLN A 142 8.61 -28.06 10.97
N ARG A 143 7.44 -27.59 11.46
CA ARG A 143 6.22 -27.61 10.65
C ARG A 143 6.35 -26.75 9.38
N MET A 144 7.08 -25.61 9.43
CA MET A 144 7.35 -24.81 8.23
C MET A 144 8.13 -25.61 7.18
N PHE A 145 9.17 -26.35 7.57
CA PHE A 145 9.94 -27.21 6.66
C PHE A 145 9.08 -28.33 6.06
N ASP A 146 8.29 -29.01 6.89
CA ASP A 146 7.44 -30.11 6.46
C ASP A 146 6.36 -29.61 5.47
N GLN A 147 5.70 -28.49 5.78
CA GLN A 147 4.71 -27.89 4.89
C GLN A 147 5.32 -27.38 3.58
N ALA A 148 6.45 -26.68 3.63
CA ALA A 148 7.11 -26.19 2.43
C ALA A 148 7.42 -27.34 1.46
N LYS A 149 7.92 -28.47 1.95
CA LYS A 149 8.20 -29.65 1.14
C LYS A 149 6.95 -30.20 0.45
N ILE A 150 5.83 -30.26 1.16
CA ILE A 150 4.55 -30.73 0.63
C ILE A 150 3.99 -29.76 -0.41
N LEU A 151 3.94 -28.48 -0.06
CA LEU A 151 3.29 -27.44 -0.83
C LEU A 151 4.04 -27.10 -2.12
N THR A 152 5.38 -27.18 -2.14
CA THR A 152 6.16 -26.88 -3.34
C THR A 152 6.28 -28.07 -4.30
N ALA A 153 6.08 -29.30 -3.82
CA ALA A 153 6.28 -30.53 -4.61
C ALA A 153 5.56 -30.54 -5.99
N PRO A 154 4.31 -30.00 -6.12
CA PRO A 154 3.64 -29.98 -7.42
C PRO A 154 4.27 -29.00 -8.42
N TYR A 155 5.08 -28.04 -7.97
CA TYR A 155 5.47 -26.87 -8.75
C TYR A 155 6.97 -26.78 -9.08
N ARG A 156 7.85 -27.32 -8.21
CA ARG A 156 9.31 -27.11 -8.23
C ARG A 156 10.00 -27.43 -9.56
N ASP A 157 9.46 -28.39 -10.33
CA ASP A 157 10.03 -28.80 -11.61
C ASP A 157 9.35 -28.15 -12.82
N SER A 158 8.63 -27.03 -12.61
CA SER A 158 7.90 -26.34 -13.67
C SER A 158 8.66 -25.09 -14.14
N PRO A 159 8.98 -24.96 -15.43
CA PRO A 159 9.54 -23.73 -15.98
C PRO A 159 8.55 -22.55 -15.94
N TYR A 160 7.27 -22.84 -15.77
CA TYR A 160 6.22 -21.83 -15.58
C TYR A 160 6.15 -21.30 -14.13
N ARG A 161 6.84 -21.89 -13.16
CA ARG A 161 6.85 -21.42 -11.77
C ARG A 161 7.85 -20.27 -11.64
N ILE A 162 7.36 -19.02 -11.51
CA ILE A 162 8.18 -17.85 -11.22
C ILE A 162 8.72 -17.93 -9.76
N GLY A 163 7.84 -18.15 -8.82
CA GLY A 163 8.18 -18.20 -7.40
C GLY A 163 6.97 -18.40 -6.51
N TYR A 164 7.15 -18.09 -5.22
CA TYR A 164 6.16 -18.31 -4.18
C TYR A 164 5.92 -17.07 -3.35
N PHE A 165 4.65 -16.83 -3.01
CA PHE A 165 4.25 -16.10 -1.82
C PHE A 165 4.15 -17.10 -0.66
N SER A 166 4.64 -16.74 0.53
CA SER A 166 4.47 -17.61 1.70
C SER A 166 3.04 -17.63 2.18
N ASP A 167 2.40 -16.47 2.26
CA ASP A 167 1.05 -16.28 2.76
C ASP A 167 0.37 -15.07 2.10
N ASN A 168 -0.83 -14.73 2.55
CA ASN A 168 -1.56 -13.54 2.18
C ASN A 168 -1.94 -12.74 3.41
N GLU A 169 -1.53 -11.47 3.44
CA GLU A 169 -1.96 -10.46 4.43
C GLU A 169 -1.90 -10.96 5.87
N VAL A 170 -0.74 -11.47 6.28
CA VAL A 170 -0.57 -12.06 7.63
C VAL A 170 -0.79 -11.07 8.76
N GLY A 171 -0.78 -9.77 8.48
CA GLY A 171 -1.10 -8.71 9.45
C GLY A 171 0.08 -8.35 10.36
N TRP A 172 0.91 -7.41 9.90
CA TRP A 172 2.01 -6.85 10.68
C TRP A 172 1.52 -5.61 11.43
N TRP A 173 0.56 -5.83 12.35
CA TRP A 173 -0.07 -4.77 13.13
C TRP A 173 0.58 -4.69 14.51
N ASP A 174 1.37 -3.66 14.72
CA ASP A 174 2.21 -3.45 15.90
C ASP A 174 1.48 -3.71 17.22
N GLY A 175 0.42 -2.99 17.48
CA GLY A 175 -0.33 -3.11 18.71
C GLY A 175 -1.05 -4.46 18.84
N ALA A 176 -1.66 -4.94 17.75
CA ALA A 176 -2.35 -6.22 17.76
C ALA A 176 -1.40 -7.38 18.05
N LEU A 177 -0.20 -7.39 17.43
CA LEU A 177 0.83 -8.40 17.70
C LEU A 177 1.34 -8.34 19.13
N PHE A 178 1.60 -7.14 19.63
CA PHE A 178 2.06 -6.94 21.00
C PHE A 178 1.02 -7.43 22.02
N LEU A 179 -0.23 -7.05 21.84
CA LEU A 179 -1.35 -7.46 22.70
C LEU A 179 -1.60 -8.95 22.62
N PHE A 180 -1.68 -9.51 21.40
CA PHE A 180 -1.98 -10.94 21.19
C PHE A 180 -0.96 -11.82 21.89
N TYR A 181 0.32 -11.61 21.67
CA TYR A 181 1.37 -12.45 22.28
C TYR A 181 1.55 -12.17 23.77
N GLY A 182 1.32 -10.92 24.20
CA GLY A 182 1.33 -10.56 25.63
C GLY A 182 0.21 -11.24 26.44
N GLN A 183 -0.89 -11.66 25.82
CA GLN A 183 -2.02 -12.32 26.46
C GLN A 183 -1.98 -13.84 26.38
N GLN A 184 -1.00 -14.43 25.71
CA GLN A 184 -0.85 -15.88 25.63
C GLN A 184 -0.57 -16.52 27.00
N PRO A 185 -0.81 -17.83 27.19
CA PRO A 185 -0.45 -18.55 28.41
C PRO A 185 1.05 -18.44 28.73
N ALA A 186 1.43 -18.50 29.99
CA ALA A 186 2.83 -18.47 30.45
C ALA A 186 3.71 -19.60 29.85
N THR A 187 3.08 -20.67 29.37
CA THR A 187 3.76 -21.79 28.70
C THR A 187 4.09 -21.53 27.23
N SER A 188 3.54 -20.50 26.60
CA SER A 188 3.86 -20.12 25.22
C SER A 188 5.31 -19.65 25.13
N PHE A 189 6.07 -20.21 24.20
CA PHE A 189 7.44 -19.76 23.90
C PHE A 189 7.47 -18.31 23.43
N THR A 190 6.47 -17.89 22.65
CA THR A 190 6.40 -16.52 22.15
C THR A 190 6.12 -15.53 23.25
N LYS A 191 5.24 -15.86 24.23
CA LYS A 191 5.04 -14.99 25.39
C LYS A 191 6.30 -14.88 26.25
N GLN A 192 7.01 -15.98 26.45
CA GLN A 192 8.28 -15.95 27.19
C GLN A 192 9.29 -15.05 26.46
N ARG A 193 9.40 -15.17 25.14
CA ARG A 193 10.26 -14.32 24.31
C ARG A 193 9.87 -12.84 24.37
N TRP A 194 8.55 -12.54 24.35
CA TRP A 194 8.00 -11.20 24.54
C TRP A 194 8.42 -10.61 25.90
N LEU A 195 8.28 -11.37 26.97
CA LEU A 195 8.68 -10.94 28.31
C LEU A 195 10.19 -10.73 28.41
N ASP A 196 11.00 -11.61 27.82
CA ASP A 196 12.46 -11.48 27.83
C ASP A 196 12.90 -10.23 27.07
N MET A 197 12.24 -9.89 25.96
CA MET A 197 12.48 -8.64 25.24
C MET A 197 12.17 -7.43 26.12
N LEU A 198 11.05 -7.42 26.85
CA LEU A 198 10.71 -6.35 27.78
C LEU A 198 11.73 -6.23 28.92
N ARG A 199 12.09 -7.34 29.55
CA ARG A 199 13.11 -7.37 30.61
C ARG A 199 14.44 -6.81 30.12
N ALA A 200 14.88 -7.21 28.95
CA ALA A 200 16.13 -6.72 28.36
C ALA A 200 16.05 -5.21 28.07
N GLN A 201 14.94 -4.74 27.47
CA GLN A 201 14.71 -3.34 27.15
C GLN A 201 14.78 -2.45 28.39
N TYR A 202 14.15 -2.86 29.47
CA TYR A 202 14.08 -2.11 30.72
C TYR A 202 15.16 -2.49 31.75
N ARG A 203 16.16 -3.29 31.35
CA ARG A 203 17.23 -3.77 32.22
C ARG A 203 16.72 -4.42 33.52
N ASN A 204 15.64 -5.19 33.38
CA ASN A 204 14.91 -5.85 34.45
C ASN A 204 14.34 -4.89 35.52
N ASP A 205 14.24 -3.58 35.21
CA ASP A 205 13.71 -2.55 36.11
C ASP A 205 12.20 -2.38 35.84
N TRP A 206 11.37 -2.90 36.75
CA TRP A 206 9.93 -2.83 36.68
C TRP A 206 9.39 -1.39 36.69
N GLN A 207 10.02 -0.51 37.47
CA GLN A 207 9.58 0.88 37.58
C GLN A 207 9.84 1.68 36.29
N ARG A 208 10.90 1.34 35.55
CA ARG A 208 11.10 1.91 34.22
C ARG A 208 10.07 1.41 33.23
N PHE A 209 9.74 0.14 33.27
CA PHE A 209 8.72 -0.45 32.42
C PHE A 209 7.37 0.23 32.63
N THR A 210 6.95 0.45 33.88
CA THR A 210 5.66 1.10 34.20
C THR A 210 5.61 2.60 33.89
N LYS A 211 6.71 3.23 33.46
CA LYS A 211 6.69 4.58 32.90
C LYS A 211 6.14 4.60 31.47
N ASP A 212 6.33 3.51 30.73
CA ASP A 212 5.95 3.39 29.34
C ASP A 212 4.70 2.54 29.14
N PHE A 213 4.41 1.63 30.07
CA PHE A 213 3.29 0.69 29.98
C PHE A 213 2.42 0.71 31.23
N VAL A 214 1.16 0.33 31.04
CA VAL A 214 0.19 0.05 32.09
C VAL A 214 0.00 -1.46 32.14
N PRO A 215 0.59 -2.16 33.12
CA PRO A 215 0.38 -3.59 33.31
C PRO A 215 -1.10 -3.88 33.61
N PRO A 216 -1.59 -5.09 33.28
CA PRO A 216 -2.93 -5.48 33.69
C PRO A 216 -3.06 -5.59 35.21
N ASP A 217 -4.28 -5.42 35.72
CA ASP A 217 -4.58 -5.54 37.14
C ASP A 217 -4.03 -6.82 37.76
N GLY A 218 -3.33 -6.70 38.86
CA GLY A 218 -2.67 -7.80 39.57
C GLY A 218 -1.29 -8.17 39.03
N ALA A 219 -0.79 -7.51 37.99
CA ALA A 219 0.58 -7.67 37.51
C ALA A 219 1.47 -6.56 38.09
N ASP A 220 2.19 -6.87 39.15
CA ASP A 220 3.07 -5.97 39.92
C ASP A 220 4.56 -6.34 39.79
N SER A 221 4.86 -7.35 39.01
CA SER A 221 6.22 -7.87 38.78
C SER A 221 6.30 -8.60 37.43
N TRP A 222 7.52 -8.88 36.98
CA TRP A 222 7.73 -9.67 35.77
C TRP A 222 7.14 -11.07 35.85
N GLU A 223 7.13 -11.69 37.01
CA GLU A 223 6.60 -13.02 37.27
C GLU A 223 5.07 -13.04 37.19
N THR A 224 4.40 -12.02 37.71
CA THR A 224 2.95 -11.86 37.64
C THR A 224 2.52 -11.45 36.24
N LEU A 225 3.30 -10.62 35.53
CA LEU A 225 3.05 -10.25 34.14
C LEU A 225 3.14 -11.48 33.20
N LEU A 226 4.10 -12.40 33.43
CA LEU A 226 4.17 -13.64 32.66
C LEU A 226 2.88 -14.44 32.77
N LYS A 227 2.27 -14.50 33.94
CA LYS A 227 1.05 -15.27 34.22
C LYS A 227 -0.22 -14.55 33.77
N ALA A 228 -0.19 -13.25 33.61
CA ALA A 228 -1.35 -12.46 33.19
C ALA A 228 -1.76 -12.78 31.75
N GLN A 229 -3.06 -12.92 31.51
CA GLN A 229 -3.65 -13.14 30.18
C GLN A 229 -4.58 -11.98 29.79
N LYS A 230 -4.27 -10.79 30.31
CA LYS A 230 -4.94 -9.53 30.01
C LYS A 230 -3.98 -8.57 29.32
N PRO A 231 -4.48 -7.60 28.57
CA PRO A 231 -3.65 -6.68 27.79
C PRO A 231 -2.73 -5.83 28.68
N THR A 232 -1.49 -5.67 28.22
CA THR A 232 -0.54 -4.66 28.68
C THR A 232 -0.68 -3.47 27.76
N LYS A 233 -1.11 -2.33 28.28
CA LYS A 233 -1.40 -1.14 27.46
C LYS A 233 -0.26 -0.14 27.47
N LEU A 234 -0.20 0.73 26.47
CA LEU A 234 0.72 1.86 26.47
C LEU A 234 0.24 2.94 27.45
N ARG A 235 1.22 3.54 28.10
CA ARG A 235 0.98 4.74 28.90
C ARG A 235 1.08 5.98 28.01
N VAL A 236 0.06 6.82 28.04
CA VAL A 236 0.07 8.11 27.36
C VAL A 236 1.29 8.94 27.78
N GLY A 237 2.02 9.48 26.82
CA GLY A 237 3.25 10.25 27.07
C GLY A 237 4.49 9.43 27.37
N GLY A 238 4.41 8.09 27.42
CA GLY A 238 5.55 7.18 27.49
C GLY A 238 6.23 6.95 26.14
N ASN A 239 7.33 6.18 26.16
CA ASN A 239 8.07 5.81 24.94
C ASN A 239 7.85 4.33 24.57
N GLY A 240 6.77 3.72 25.04
CA GLY A 240 6.50 2.30 24.89
C GLY A 240 6.32 1.85 23.43
N MET A 241 5.86 2.74 22.54
CA MET A 241 5.59 2.36 21.16
C MET A 241 6.82 1.85 20.41
N LYS A 242 8.00 2.43 20.66
CA LYS A 242 9.27 1.92 20.10
C LYS A 242 9.57 0.46 20.50
N VAL A 243 9.03 0.05 21.63
CA VAL A 243 9.18 -1.33 22.15
C VAL A 243 8.17 -2.25 21.47
N VAL A 244 6.97 -1.74 21.20
CA VAL A 244 5.93 -2.44 20.44
C VAL A 244 6.40 -2.67 19.00
N GLU A 245 6.87 -1.65 18.30
CA GLU A 245 7.47 -1.77 16.96
C GLU A 245 8.65 -2.76 16.93
N ARG A 246 9.52 -2.69 17.95
CA ARG A 246 10.62 -3.65 18.06
C ARG A 246 10.11 -5.08 18.17
N TRP A 247 8.98 -5.30 18.86
CA TRP A 247 8.38 -6.63 18.96
C TRP A 247 7.90 -7.12 17.62
N THR A 248 7.22 -6.30 16.84
CA THR A 248 6.83 -6.61 15.46
C THR A 248 8.03 -7.04 14.62
N GLY A 249 9.12 -6.28 14.68
CA GLY A 249 10.37 -6.64 13.99
C GLY A 249 10.95 -7.99 14.41
N ILE A 250 10.87 -8.35 15.70
CA ILE A 250 11.33 -9.65 16.22
C ILE A 250 10.47 -10.79 15.67
N VAL A 251 9.15 -10.64 15.67
CA VAL A 251 8.21 -11.66 15.15
C VAL A 251 8.35 -11.80 13.63
N ALA A 252 8.45 -10.68 12.92
CA ALA A 252 8.63 -10.66 11.48
C ALA A 252 9.94 -11.34 11.06
N GLU A 253 11.04 -11.03 11.73
CA GLU A 253 12.35 -11.64 11.46
C GLU A 253 12.30 -13.17 11.66
N GLN A 254 11.63 -13.65 12.70
CA GLN A 254 11.43 -15.09 12.94
C GLN A 254 10.63 -15.74 11.82
N TYR A 255 9.54 -15.09 11.38
CA TYR A 255 8.69 -15.58 10.30
C TYR A 255 9.44 -15.66 8.96
N TYR A 256 10.02 -14.55 8.50
CA TYR A 256 10.65 -14.52 7.18
C TYR A 256 11.90 -15.39 7.10
N LYS A 257 12.67 -15.50 8.18
CA LYS A 257 13.81 -16.44 8.25
C LYS A 257 13.36 -17.90 8.13
N ALA A 258 12.34 -18.29 8.90
CA ALA A 258 11.82 -19.65 8.86
C ALA A 258 11.22 -19.98 7.48
N ALA A 259 10.41 -19.07 6.91
CA ALA A 259 9.84 -19.23 5.59
C ALA A 259 10.93 -19.36 4.50
N ARG A 260 11.93 -18.45 4.51
CA ARG A 260 13.07 -18.53 3.56
C ARG A 260 13.82 -19.84 3.69
N ALA A 261 14.17 -20.25 4.91
CA ALA A 261 14.93 -21.48 5.14
C ALA A 261 14.16 -22.71 4.65
N ALA A 262 12.86 -22.79 4.98
CA ALA A 262 11.99 -23.88 4.57
C ALA A 262 11.82 -23.95 3.03
N LEU A 263 11.55 -22.80 2.38
CA LEU A 263 11.39 -22.73 0.94
C LEU A 263 12.69 -23.05 0.19
N ARG A 264 13.83 -22.52 0.63
CA ARG A 264 15.12 -22.84 0.01
C ARG A 264 15.53 -24.30 0.15
N ALA A 265 15.12 -24.96 1.24
CA ALA A 265 15.33 -26.40 1.41
C ALA A 265 14.41 -27.23 0.50
N ALA A 266 13.19 -26.76 0.24
CA ALA A 266 12.19 -27.46 -0.55
C ALA A 266 12.32 -27.20 -2.06
N ASP A 267 12.60 -25.97 -2.47
CA ASP A 267 12.76 -25.50 -3.86
C ASP A 267 13.80 -24.37 -3.94
N PRO A 268 15.08 -24.70 -4.07
CA PRO A 268 16.17 -23.71 -4.04
C PRO A 268 16.17 -22.75 -5.23
N ASP A 269 15.53 -23.12 -6.34
CA ASP A 269 15.51 -22.36 -7.59
C ASP A 269 14.33 -21.39 -7.71
N ALA A 270 13.38 -21.44 -6.77
CA ALA A 270 12.23 -20.53 -6.76
C ALA A 270 12.60 -19.14 -6.26
N LEU A 271 11.99 -18.09 -6.83
CA LEU A 271 11.96 -16.78 -6.22
C LEU A 271 11.01 -16.80 -5.02
N PHE A 272 11.38 -16.08 -3.98
CA PHE A 272 10.57 -15.89 -2.78
C PHE A 272 10.17 -14.43 -2.64
N PHE A 273 8.86 -14.17 -2.63
CA PHE A 273 8.27 -12.82 -2.62
C PHE A 273 7.73 -12.39 -1.25
N GLY A 274 7.96 -13.17 -0.20
CA GLY A 274 7.40 -12.91 1.13
C GLY A 274 5.91 -13.28 1.22
N ASP A 275 5.22 -12.68 2.18
CA ASP A 275 3.76 -12.64 2.19
C ASP A 275 3.28 -11.49 1.30
N ARG A 276 2.04 -11.54 0.89
CA ARG A 276 1.42 -10.49 0.10
C ARG A 276 0.96 -9.41 1.07
N LEU A 277 1.77 -8.35 1.23
CA LEU A 277 1.48 -7.28 2.17
C LEU A 277 0.19 -6.54 1.77
N PRO A 278 -0.70 -6.23 2.71
CA PRO A 278 -1.84 -5.36 2.42
C PRO A 278 -1.35 -3.96 2.04
N ILE A 279 -2.27 -3.09 1.64
CA ILE A 279 -2.00 -1.71 1.19
C ILE A 279 -1.02 -0.91 2.07
N TYR A 280 -0.76 -1.38 3.23
CA TYR A 280 0.15 -0.79 4.19
C TYR A 280 1.34 -1.71 4.45
N TYR A 281 2.43 -1.10 4.87
CA TYR A 281 3.59 -1.84 5.36
C TYR A 281 4.06 -1.30 6.71
N ASP A 282 4.30 -2.19 7.65
CA ASP A 282 5.02 -1.86 8.88
C ASP A 282 6.52 -1.74 8.62
N GLN A 283 7.16 -0.68 9.10
CA GLN A 283 8.58 -0.43 8.82
C GLN A 283 9.50 -1.47 9.45
N ALA A 284 9.16 -1.99 10.62
CA ALA A 284 9.98 -3.01 11.29
C ALA A 284 9.84 -4.37 10.59
N ALA A 285 8.63 -4.70 10.12
CA ALA A 285 8.38 -5.90 9.32
C ALA A 285 9.12 -5.83 7.98
N ILE A 286 9.07 -4.69 7.25
CA ILE A 286 9.81 -4.51 5.99
C ILE A 286 11.33 -4.66 6.19
N ARG A 287 11.90 -4.12 7.28
CA ARG A 287 13.33 -4.29 7.57
C ARG A 287 13.70 -5.76 7.82
N ALA A 288 12.80 -6.54 8.39
CA ALA A 288 12.97 -7.98 8.57
C ALA A 288 12.79 -8.74 7.24
N GLU A 289 11.77 -8.40 6.47
CA GLU A 289 11.45 -9.03 5.20
C GLU A 289 12.54 -8.83 4.15
N MET A 290 13.00 -7.59 3.96
CA MET A 290 13.94 -7.21 2.89
C MET A 290 15.20 -8.06 2.82
N ASN A 291 15.65 -8.60 3.95
CA ASN A 291 16.84 -9.45 4.02
C ASN A 291 16.55 -10.93 3.72
N ASN A 292 15.28 -11.30 3.69
CA ASN A 292 14.84 -12.68 3.63
C ASN A 292 14.07 -13.03 2.34
N VAL A 293 13.73 -12.06 1.49
CA VAL A 293 13.01 -12.27 0.24
C VAL A 293 13.83 -11.86 -0.98
N ASP A 294 13.46 -12.34 -2.15
CA ASP A 294 14.07 -11.92 -3.43
C ASP A 294 13.41 -10.63 -3.95
N ALA A 295 12.10 -10.49 -3.75
CA ALA A 295 11.32 -9.28 -3.99
C ALA A 295 10.18 -9.19 -2.97
N ILE A 296 9.58 -8.02 -2.81
CA ILE A 296 8.47 -7.77 -1.88
C ILE A 296 7.16 -7.81 -2.66
N ALA A 297 6.15 -8.52 -2.14
CA ALA A 297 4.82 -8.57 -2.73
C ALA A 297 3.86 -7.61 -2.03
N LEU A 298 3.06 -6.89 -2.81
CA LEU A 298 2.18 -5.83 -2.33
C LEU A 298 0.77 -6.04 -2.88
N ASN A 299 -0.23 -6.09 -2.00
CA ASN A 299 -1.63 -5.95 -2.37
C ASN A 299 -1.96 -4.46 -2.29
N TYR A 300 -1.98 -3.79 -3.43
CA TYR A 300 -2.12 -2.34 -3.49
C TYR A 300 -3.55 -1.93 -3.84
N ASN A 301 -4.29 -1.42 -2.86
CA ASN A 301 -5.58 -0.80 -3.11
C ASN A 301 -5.37 0.60 -3.67
N VAL A 302 -5.87 0.84 -4.87
CA VAL A 302 -5.76 2.16 -5.50
C VAL A 302 -6.61 3.18 -4.74
N ASP A 303 -6.08 4.40 -4.61
CA ASP A 303 -6.71 5.45 -3.81
C ASP A 303 -7.64 6.38 -4.59
N SER A 304 -7.56 6.33 -5.91
CA SER A 304 -8.14 7.36 -6.75
C SER A 304 -8.86 6.74 -7.94
N PRO A 305 -10.10 7.16 -8.21
CA PRO A 305 -10.89 6.67 -9.35
C PRO A 305 -10.19 6.84 -10.69
N GLU A 306 -9.36 7.87 -10.86
CA GLU A 306 -8.62 8.14 -12.10
C GLU A 306 -7.33 7.32 -12.21
N GLY A 307 -7.01 6.49 -11.24
CA GLY A 307 -5.85 5.64 -11.25
C GLY A 307 -4.57 6.24 -10.65
N TRP A 308 -4.66 7.37 -9.96
CA TRP A 308 -3.51 7.98 -9.29
C TRP A 308 -2.95 7.07 -8.21
N LEU A 309 -1.64 6.96 -8.15
CA LEU A 309 -0.91 6.24 -7.11
C LEU A 309 -0.15 7.25 -6.24
N ALA A 310 -0.28 7.12 -4.93
CA ALA A 310 0.36 8.03 -3.97
C ALA A 310 1.88 7.81 -3.93
N PRO A 311 2.70 8.76 -4.38
CA PRO A 311 4.15 8.59 -4.47
C PRO A 311 4.85 8.27 -3.15
N TYR A 312 4.33 8.73 -2.00
CA TYR A 312 4.97 8.49 -0.70
C TYR A 312 5.15 7.00 -0.40
N PHE A 313 4.19 6.17 -0.84
CA PHE A 313 4.20 4.73 -0.59
C PHE A 313 5.44 4.06 -1.20
N PHE A 314 5.66 4.27 -2.49
CA PHE A 314 6.81 3.72 -3.22
C PHE A 314 8.14 4.38 -2.81
N ASP A 315 8.13 5.69 -2.53
CA ASP A 315 9.31 6.40 -2.03
C ASP A 315 9.74 5.87 -0.65
N GLY A 316 8.79 5.61 0.23
CA GLY A 316 9.03 5.03 1.54
C GLY A 316 9.59 3.61 1.46
N LEU A 317 9.00 2.76 0.63
CA LEU A 317 9.52 1.40 0.38
C LEU A 317 10.93 1.44 -0.20
N ARG A 318 11.17 2.26 -1.22
CA ARG A 318 12.51 2.44 -1.83
C ARG A 318 13.55 2.83 -0.78
N GLN A 319 13.22 3.73 0.14
CA GLN A 319 14.11 4.15 1.21
C GLN A 319 14.37 3.03 2.21
N LEU A 320 13.32 2.32 2.65
CA LEU A 320 13.44 1.22 3.61
C LEU A 320 14.24 0.05 3.05
N THR A 321 14.04 -0.29 1.78
CA THR A 321 14.54 -1.51 1.15
C THR A 321 15.77 -1.30 0.28
N HIS A 322 16.24 -0.03 0.16
CA HIS A 322 17.30 0.37 -0.77
C HIS A 322 16.98 0.00 -2.24
N GLY A 323 15.70 0.11 -2.60
CA GLY A 323 15.18 -0.17 -3.93
C GLY A 323 15.14 -1.67 -4.25
N LYS A 324 14.76 -2.51 -3.30
CA LYS A 324 14.49 -3.94 -3.55
C LYS A 324 13.37 -4.06 -4.58
N PRO A 325 13.43 -5.07 -5.49
CA PRO A 325 12.34 -5.32 -6.42
C PRO A 325 11.01 -5.58 -5.72
N GLU A 326 9.92 -5.19 -6.36
CA GLU A 326 8.56 -5.26 -5.85
C GLU A 326 7.64 -5.93 -6.88
N LEU A 327 6.59 -6.62 -6.43
CA LEU A 327 5.52 -7.14 -7.28
C LEU A 327 4.19 -6.66 -6.72
N ILE A 328 3.39 -5.97 -7.54
CA ILE A 328 2.01 -5.67 -7.17
C ILE A 328 1.21 -6.96 -7.34
N SER A 329 1.11 -7.71 -6.24
CA SER A 329 0.52 -9.06 -6.24
C SER A 329 -1.00 -9.06 -6.28
N GLU A 330 -1.62 -7.91 -5.93
CA GLU A 330 -3.06 -7.71 -6.00
C GLU A 330 -3.38 -6.23 -6.18
N TRP A 331 -4.30 -5.95 -7.11
CA TRP A 331 -4.92 -4.65 -7.29
C TRP A 331 -6.21 -4.80 -8.10
N PHE A 332 -7.16 -3.90 -7.94
CA PHE A 332 -8.49 -4.01 -8.52
C PHE A 332 -9.20 -2.67 -8.65
N TYR A 333 -10.30 -2.71 -9.37
CA TYR A 333 -11.40 -1.74 -9.37
C TYR A 333 -12.72 -2.48 -9.39
N ALA A 334 -13.72 -1.97 -8.69
CA ALA A 334 -15.12 -2.37 -8.81
C ALA A 334 -15.94 -1.22 -9.39
N ALA A 335 -17.17 -1.51 -9.85
CA ALA A 335 -18.12 -0.50 -10.29
C ALA A 335 -19.53 -0.82 -9.78
N HIS A 336 -20.28 0.22 -9.36
CA HIS A 336 -21.69 0.05 -9.00
C HIS A 336 -22.49 -0.48 -10.18
N GLU A 337 -22.18 -0.04 -11.39
CA GLU A 337 -22.69 -0.62 -12.62
C GLU A 337 -22.07 -2.01 -12.85
N ASN A 338 -22.78 -3.07 -12.44
CA ASN A 338 -22.34 -4.45 -12.68
C ASN A 338 -23.50 -5.40 -12.97
N ARG A 339 -23.18 -6.50 -13.66
CA ARG A 339 -24.18 -7.49 -14.10
C ARG A 339 -24.41 -8.62 -13.12
N THR A 340 -23.46 -8.86 -12.23
CA THR A 340 -23.55 -9.91 -11.21
C THR A 340 -24.51 -9.52 -10.09
N GLY A 341 -24.67 -8.21 -9.82
CA GLY A 341 -25.50 -7.69 -8.74
C GLY A 341 -24.75 -7.57 -7.41
N ASN A 342 -23.42 -7.49 -7.45
CA ASN A 342 -22.60 -7.15 -6.29
C ASN A 342 -22.89 -5.72 -5.85
N ARG A 343 -22.97 -5.50 -4.54
CA ARG A 343 -23.35 -4.21 -3.96
C ARG A 343 -22.21 -3.21 -3.89
N ASN A 344 -20.96 -3.70 -3.86
CA ASN A 344 -19.74 -2.88 -3.74
C ASN A 344 -19.83 -1.82 -2.61
N ASN A 345 -20.39 -2.20 -1.49
CA ASN A 345 -20.76 -1.30 -0.39
C ASN A 345 -19.71 -1.23 0.73
N GLY A 346 -18.48 -1.53 0.44
CA GLY A 346 -17.34 -1.37 1.36
C GLY A 346 -16.49 -0.14 0.98
N HIS A 347 -15.30 -0.11 1.53
CA HIS A 347 -14.33 0.98 1.33
C HIS A 347 -13.27 0.69 0.25
N LEU A 348 -13.38 -0.45 -0.43
CA LEU A 348 -12.47 -0.80 -1.52
C LEU A 348 -12.83 0.00 -2.77
N MET A 349 -11.83 0.28 -3.62
CA MET A 349 -11.98 1.15 -4.78
C MET A 349 -13.19 0.75 -5.64
N THR A 350 -14.20 1.59 -5.59
CA THR A 350 -15.44 1.43 -6.35
C THR A 350 -15.76 2.74 -7.06
N VAL A 351 -16.08 2.65 -8.33
CA VAL A 351 -16.52 3.77 -9.19
C VAL A 351 -17.96 3.56 -9.64
N GLU A 352 -18.58 4.55 -10.26
CA GLU A 352 -20.00 4.45 -10.66
C GLU A 352 -20.22 3.56 -11.89
N THR A 353 -19.37 3.70 -12.93
CA THR A 353 -19.58 3.06 -14.22
C THR A 353 -18.44 2.15 -14.65
N GLN A 354 -18.71 1.21 -15.59
CA GLN A 354 -17.67 0.37 -16.18
C GLN A 354 -16.65 1.20 -16.99
N ALA A 355 -17.07 2.32 -17.58
CA ALA A 355 -16.17 3.24 -18.29
C ALA A 355 -15.16 3.88 -17.32
N GLN A 356 -15.60 4.35 -16.15
CA GLN A 356 -14.70 4.87 -15.12
C GLN A 356 -13.76 3.76 -14.60
N ARG A 357 -14.31 2.55 -14.39
CA ARG A 357 -13.51 1.37 -13.97
C ARG A 357 -12.39 1.07 -14.97
N ALA A 358 -12.72 1.06 -16.27
CA ALA A 358 -11.77 0.84 -17.35
C ALA A 358 -10.70 1.92 -17.42
N HIS A 359 -11.08 3.19 -17.26
CA HIS A 359 -10.17 4.33 -17.28
C HIS A 359 -9.18 4.27 -16.13
N GLY A 360 -9.67 4.16 -14.88
CA GLY A 360 -8.82 4.11 -13.68
C GLY A 360 -7.89 2.91 -13.68
N ALA A 361 -8.39 1.73 -14.05
CA ALA A 361 -7.58 0.52 -14.14
C ALA A 361 -6.44 0.65 -15.16
N ALA A 362 -6.71 1.16 -16.36
CA ALA A 362 -5.67 1.35 -17.37
C ALA A 362 -4.63 2.39 -16.96
N ALA A 363 -5.05 3.45 -16.27
CA ALA A 363 -4.15 4.48 -15.74
C ALA A 363 -3.24 3.91 -14.64
N SER A 364 -3.81 3.21 -13.65
CA SER A 364 -3.04 2.58 -12.56
C SER A 364 -2.01 1.58 -13.09
N ALA A 365 -2.40 0.72 -14.05
CA ALA A 365 -1.47 -0.24 -14.65
C ALA A 365 -0.23 0.45 -15.24
N LYS A 366 -0.43 1.56 -15.96
CA LYS A 366 0.68 2.35 -16.54
C LYS A 366 1.55 3.01 -15.47
N LEU A 367 0.94 3.51 -14.39
CA LEU A 367 1.69 4.10 -13.28
C LEU A 367 2.52 3.05 -12.54
N PHE A 368 1.99 1.84 -12.30
CA PHE A 368 2.79 0.73 -11.75
C PHE A 368 4.01 0.43 -12.63
N ALA A 369 3.80 0.30 -13.95
CA ALA A 369 4.92 0.06 -14.87
C ALA A 369 5.93 1.21 -14.92
N GLY A 370 5.51 2.42 -14.57
CA GLY A 370 6.37 3.61 -14.44
C GLY A 370 7.30 3.59 -13.22
N VAL A 371 7.11 2.69 -12.26
CA VAL A 371 7.96 2.57 -11.06
C VAL A 371 9.06 1.53 -11.29
N PRO A 372 10.34 1.89 -11.14
CA PRO A 372 11.45 1.05 -11.60
C PRO A 372 11.67 -0.24 -10.79
N GLU A 373 11.19 -0.32 -9.57
CA GLU A 373 11.30 -1.50 -8.72
C GLU A 373 10.23 -2.55 -9.04
N ILE A 374 9.13 -2.19 -9.74
CA ILE A 374 7.97 -3.07 -9.93
C ILE A 374 8.22 -4.09 -11.06
N LEU A 375 8.20 -5.37 -10.72
CA LEU A 375 8.40 -6.51 -11.61
C LEU A 375 7.16 -6.89 -12.43
N GLY A 376 6.01 -6.33 -12.07
CA GLY A 376 4.72 -6.64 -12.67
C GLY A 376 3.56 -6.29 -11.76
N SER A 377 2.33 -6.46 -12.28
CA SER A 377 1.11 -6.23 -11.52
C SER A 377 0.04 -7.26 -11.85
N HIS A 378 -0.63 -7.78 -10.81
CA HIS A 378 -1.58 -8.88 -10.92
C HIS A 378 -2.99 -8.39 -10.55
N TRP A 379 -3.88 -8.39 -11.54
CA TRP A 379 -5.28 -8.03 -11.37
C TRP A 379 -6.01 -8.99 -10.44
N PHE A 380 -6.78 -8.51 -9.50
CA PHE A 380 -7.68 -9.27 -8.67
C PHE A 380 -9.13 -8.97 -9.03
N GLN A 381 -9.87 -9.87 -9.69
CA GLN A 381 -9.56 -11.26 -10.01
C GLN A 381 -10.15 -11.63 -11.40
N TYR A 382 -10.17 -12.92 -11.80
CA TYR A 382 -10.68 -13.32 -13.11
C TYR A 382 -12.20 -13.17 -13.23
N TYR A 383 -12.98 -13.60 -12.22
CA TYR A 383 -14.44 -13.53 -12.20
C TYR A 383 -14.97 -12.78 -10.97
N ASP A 384 -16.20 -12.27 -11.04
CA ASP A 384 -16.85 -11.58 -9.93
C ASP A 384 -17.07 -12.50 -8.72
N TYR A 385 -17.16 -11.91 -7.54
CA TYR A 385 -17.65 -12.64 -6.37
C TYR A 385 -19.07 -13.14 -6.58
N PRO A 386 -19.49 -14.19 -5.84
CA PRO A 386 -20.85 -14.71 -5.92
C PRO A 386 -21.87 -13.62 -5.56
N VAL A 387 -23.10 -13.82 -6.03
CA VAL A 387 -24.22 -12.93 -5.67
C VAL A 387 -24.38 -12.87 -4.14
N GLY A 388 -24.34 -11.67 -3.59
CA GLY A 388 -24.39 -11.43 -2.14
C GLY A 388 -23.07 -11.64 -1.41
N GLY A 389 -21.97 -11.77 -2.15
CA GLY A 389 -20.61 -11.74 -1.65
C GLY A 389 -20.09 -13.04 -1.04
N ARG A 390 -18.91 -12.96 -0.51
CA ARG A 390 -18.20 -14.04 0.20
C ARG A 390 -18.71 -14.19 1.64
N ALA A 391 -18.27 -15.25 2.31
CA ALA A 391 -18.62 -15.52 3.72
C ALA A 391 -18.08 -14.46 4.70
N ASP A 392 -17.00 -13.78 4.34
CA ASP A 392 -16.41 -12.65 5.07
C ASP A 392 -17.07 -11.30 4.79
N SER A 393 -18.18 -11.28 4.06
CA SER A 393 -18.98 -10.10 3.70
C SER A 393 -18.39 -9.24 2.58
N GLU A 394 -17.30 -9.64 1.94
CA GLU A 394 -16.84 -8.97 0.72
C GLU A 394 -17.80 -9.25 -0.44
N ASP A 395 -18.37 -8.20 -1.01
CA ASP A 395 -19.39 -8.28 -2.07
C ASP A 395 -19.05 -7.30 -3.20
N TYR A 396 -18.06 -7.68 -4.03
CA TYR A 396 -17.50 -6.84 -5.08
C TYR A 396 -17.47 -7.52 -6.46
N ASN A 397 -17.64 -6.72 -7.51
CA ASN A 397 -17.40 -7.14 -8.88
C ASN A 397 -15.97 -6.87 -9.32
N PHE A 398 -15.03 -7.62 -8.79
CA PHE A 398 -13.62 -7.51 -9.17
C PHE A 398 -13.27 -8.23 -10.48
N GLY A 399 -14.18 -9.02 -11.02
CA GLY A 399 -13.96 -9.87 -12.17
C GLY A 399 -13.61 -9.12 -13.46
N LEU A 400 -12.74 -9.71 -14.27
CA LEU A 400 -12.63 -9.39 -15.70
C LEU A 400 -13.88 -9.89 -16.45
N VAL A 401 -14.51 -10.92 -15.90
CA VAL A 401 -15.77 -11.49 -16.35
C VAL A 401 -16.78 -11.56 -15.20
N ASP A 402 -18.06 -11.53 -15.52
CA ASP A 402 -19.13 -11.77 -14.55
C ASP A 402 -19.25 -13.27 -14.18
N ILE A 403 -20.18 -13.62 -13.28
CA ILE A 403 -20.38 -15.02 -12.84
C ILE A 403 -20.91 -15.94 -13.94
N GLN A 404 -21.36 -15.43 -15.09
CA GLN A 404 -21.70 -16.21 -16.29
C GLN A 404 -20.53 -16.30 -17.28
N GLY A 405 -19.34 -15.76 -16.95
CA GLY A 405 -18.17 -15.78 -17.80
C GLY A 405 -18.21 -14.80 -18.97
N ARG A 406 -19.09 -13.80 -18.93
CA ARG A 406 -19.19 -12.74 -19.95
C ARG A 406 -18.20 -11.61 -19.60
N PRO A 407 -17.29 -11.23 -20.51
CA PRO A 407 -16.33 -10.15 -20.24
C PRO A 407 -17.00 -8.81 -19.96
N TYR A 408 -16.37 -8.00 -19.10
CA TYR A 408 -16.62 -6.56 -19.03
C TYR A 408 -15.80 -5.88 -20.14
N GLU A 409 -16.41 -5.74 -21.32
CA GLU A 409 -15.72 -5.39 -22.57
C GLU A 409 -14.94 -4.07 -22.48
N GLU A 410 -15.50 -3.05 -21.85
CA GLU A 410 -14.81 -1.77 -21.64
C GLU A 410 -13.53 -1.95 -20.82
N LEU A 411 -13.62 -2.68 -19.71
CA LEU A 411 -12.49 -2.95 -18.83
C LEU A 411 -11.40 -3.75 -19.54
N VAL A 412 -11.76 -4.90 -20.15
CA VAL A 412 -10.76 -5.78 -20.75
C VAL A 412 -10.13 -5.18 -22.01
N SER A 413 -10.86 -4.34 -22.74
CA SER A 413 -10.32 -3.60 -23.89
C SER A 413 -9.31 -2.53 -23.45
N ALA A 414 -9.64 -1.76 -22.42
CA ALA A 414 -8.77 -0.72 -21.88
C ALA A 414 -7.50 -1.31 -21.24
N LEU A 415 -7.66 -2.36 -20.43
CA LEU A 415 -6.53 -3.09 -19.86
C LEU A 415 -5.66 -3.71 -20.96
N GLY A 416 -6.26 -4.34 -21.98
CA GLY A 416 -5.51 -4.90 -23.09
C GLY A 416 -4.70 -3.86 -23.87
N ALA A 417 -5.28 -2.67 -24.08
CA ALA A 417 -4.57 -1.55 -24.71
C ALA A 417 -3.42 -1.03 -23.81
N ALA A 418 -3.61 -0.98 -22.50
CA ALA A 418 -2.58 -0.59 -21.54
C ALA A 418 -1.49 -1.65 -21.45
N ASN A 419 -1.84 -2.92 -21.20
CA ASN A 419 -0.91 -4.03 -20.97
C ASN A 419 0.12 -4.17 -22.09
N ARG A 420 -0.29 -4.00 -23.36
CA ARG A 420 0.65 -4.01 -24.51
C ARG A 420 1.71 -2.91 -24.47
N GLN A 421 1.52 -1.86 -23.66
CA GLN A 421 2.45 -0.75 -23.52
C GLN A 421 3.35 -0.89 -22.28
N LEU A 422 2.95 -1.70 -21.27
CA LEU A 422 3.61 -1.74 -19.97
C LEU A 422 5.10 -2.12 -20.05
N PRO A 423 5.54 -3.11 -20.85
CA PRO A 423 6.97 -3.41 -20.95
C PRO A 423 7.78 -2.21 -21.44
N ALA A 424 7.29 -1.49 -22.47
CA ALA A 424 7.98 -0.32 -23.00
C ALA A 424 7.95 0.88 -22.01
N ILE A 425 6.88 1.04 -21.23
CA ILE A 425 6.82 2.03 -20.16
C ILE A 425 7.84 1.67 -19.08
N HIS A 426 7.93 0.40 -18.71
CA HIS A 426 8.83 -0.07 -17.66
C HIS A 426 10.31 0.07 -18.04
N ASP A 427 10.66 -0.13 -19.30
CA ASP A 427 12.03 0.10 -19.79
C ASP A 427 12.52 1.56 -19.61
N HIS A 428 11.60 2.49 -19.40
CA HIS A 428 11.85 3.92 -19.16
C HIS A 428 11.38 4.38 -17.78
N ALA A 429 11.13 3.45 -16.87
CA ALA A 429 10.61 3.75 -15.55
C ALA A 429 11.53 4.66 -14.73
N GLY A 430 10.92 5.50 -13.91
CA GLY A 430 11.61 6.44 -13.03
C GLY A 430 10.79 6.73 -11.78
N ALA A 431 11.37 7.43 -10.81
CA ALA A 431 10.62 7.85 -9.64
C ALA A 431 9.41 8.70 -10.06
N ILE A 432 8.27 8.51 -9.39
CA ILE A 432 7.08 9.34 -9.62
C ILE A 432 7.44 10.80 -9.36
N ALA A 433 7.19 11.65 -10.35
CA ALA A 433 7.60 13.04 -10.31
C ALA A 433 6.86 13.80 -9.19
N ARG A 434 7.61 14.55 -8.40
CA ARG A 434 7.06 15.49 -7.42
C ARG A 434 7.45 16.92 -7.77
N PRO A 435 6.60 17.91 -7.48
CA PRO A 435 6.97 19.31 -7.69
C PRO A 435 8.14 19.69 -6.79
N ALA A 436 9.11 20.42 -7.36
CA ALA A 436 10.14 21.05 -6.53
C ALA A 436 9.52 22.24 -5.77
N PRO A 437 9.91 22.51 -4.51
CA PRO A 437 9.34 23.61 -3.72
C PRO A 437 9.28 24.96 -4.43
N LYS A 438 10.33 25.30 -5.18
CA LYS A 438 10.43 26.55 -5.94
C LYS A 438 9.50 26.66 -7.14
N ASN A 439 8.94 25.55 -7.61
CA ASN A 439 8.11 25.47 -8.80
C ASN A 439 6.64 25.19 -8.45
N PHE A 440 6.32 24.99 -7.18
CA PHE A 440 4.97 24.69 -6.76
C PHE A 440 4.16 25.99 -6.66
N ALA A 441 3.00 25.99 -7.31
CA ALA A 441 1.94 26.97 -7.15
C ALA A 441 0.67 26.22 -6.80
N VAL A 442 -0.11 26.75 -5.84
CA VAL A 442 -1.38 26.12 -5.46
C VAL A 442 -2.35 26.25 -6.62
N PRO A 443 -2.78 25.16 -7.27
CA PRO A 443 -3.68 25.22 -8.41
C PRO A 443 -5.08 25.69 -8.00
N TYR A 444 -5.78 26.33 -8.93
CA TYR A 444 -7.20 26.64 -8.79
C TYR A 444 -8.01 25.37 -9.09
N ALA A 445 -8.90 24.99 -8.17
CA ALA A 445 -9.87 23.92 -8.37
C ALA A 445 -11.04 24.07 -7.41
N THR A 446 -12.25 23.79 -7.87
CA THR A 446 -13.42 23.67 -7.01
C THR A 446 -13.49 22.23 -6.51
N ILE A 447 -13.40 22.03 -5.22
CA ILE A 447 -13.41 20.72 -4.58
C ILE A 447 -14.71 20.56 -3.82
N ASP A 448 -15.37 19.40 -3.98
CA ASP A 448 -16.49 18.99 -3.15
C ASP A 448 -15.99 18.19 -1.95
N PRO A 449 -16.01 18.75 -0.74
CA PRO A 449 -15.47 18.06 0.43
C PRO A 449 -16.33 16.86 0.89
N GLN A 450 -17.47 16.61 0.25
CA GLN A 450 -18.32 15.44 0.51
C GLN A 450 -17.96 14.23 -0.34
N HIS A 451 -17.18 14.43 -1.42
CA HIS A 451 -16.68 13.36 -2.27
C HIS A 451 -15.23 13.03 -1.90
N LEU A 452 -15.08 11.93 -1.19
CA LEU A 452 -13.77 11.37 -0.86
C LEU A 452 -13.08 10.77 -2.08
N SER A 453 -11.81 10.52 -1.96
CA SER A 453 -10.93 9.87 -2.95
C SER A 453 -10.20 10.80 -3.90
N LEU A 454 -10.13 12.08 -3.57
CA LEU A 454 -9.40 13.07 -4.38
C LEU A 454 -9.87 13.13 -5.85
N VAL A 455 -11.14 12.79 -6.11
CA VAL A 455 -11.66 12.65 -7.48
C VAL A 455 -11.61 13.98 -8.25
N ASP A 456 -11.93 15.08 -7.57
CA ASP A 456 -11.99 16.43 -8.16
C ASP A 456 -10.64 17.17 -8.12
N TRP A 457 -9.60 16.52 -7.61
CA TRP A 457 -8.30 17.16 -7.42
C TRP A 457 -7.45 17.13 -8.69
N PRO A 458 -6.82 18.25 -9.10
CA PRO A 458 -5.96 18.30 -10.27
C PRO A 458 -4.60 17.65 -9.96
N LYS A 459 -4.55 16.35 -9.93
CA LYS A 459 -3.32 15.57 -9.73
C LYS A 459 -2.49 15.53 -11.03
N PRO A 460 -1.20 15.62 -10.97
CA PRO A 460 -0.30 15.81 -9.83
C PRO A 460 -0.07 17.28 -9.44
N ALA A 461 -0.76 18.25 -10.07
CA ALA A 461 -0.50 19.68 -9.87
C ALA A 461 -0.76 20.14 -8.42
N SER A 462 -1.72 19.51 -7.73
CA SER A 462 -2.06 19.82 -6.33
C SER A 462 -1.14 19.13 -5.31
N LEU A 463 -0.35 18.14 -5.72
CA LEU A 463 0.56 17.42 -4.83
C LEU A 463 1.64 18.37 -4.29
N LEU A 464 1.70 18.51 -2.98
CA LEU A 464 2.76 19.31 -2.33
C LEU A 464 4.14 18.68 -2.53
N PRO A 465 5.20 19.49 -2.46
CA PRO A 465 6.55 18.96 -2.34
C PRO A 465 6.65 17.93 -1.20
N ALA A 466 7.56 16.95 -1.36
CA ALA A 466 7.70 15.87 -0.41
C ALA A 466 7.87 16.38 1.03
N LEU A 467 7.02 15.86 1.93
CA LEU A 467 7.21 16.05 3.36
C LEU A 467 8.46 15.29 3.81
N LYS A 468 9.34 15.95 4.52
CA LYS A 468 10.60 15.39 4.98
C LYS A 468 10.39 14.67 6.30
N PRO A 469 10.66 13.36 6.38
CA PRO A 469 10.47 12.59 7.59
C PRO A 469 11.52 12.93 8.66
N SER A 470 11.17 12.66 9.90
CA SER A 470 12.07 12.72 11.04
C SER A 470 13.26 11.76 10.88
N PRO A 471 14.41 12.03 11.53
CA PRO A 471 15.59 11.18 11.40
C PRO A 471 15.30 9.71 11.72
N GLY A 472 15.68 8.82 10.81
CA GLY A 472 15.47 7.38 10.95
C GLY A 472 14.09 6.85 10.55
N ALA A 473 13.14 7.74 10.23
CA ALA A 473 11.86 7.40 9.64
C ALA A 473 11.90 7.54 8.10
N VAL A 474 10.94 6.93 7.43
CA VAL A 474 10.63 7.17 6.01
C VAL A 474 9.32 7.94 5.90
N ALA A 475 9.05 8.49 4.71
CA ALA A 475 7.77 9.15 4.46
C ALA A 475 6.62 8.15 4.66
N PHE A 476 5.61 8.56 5.42
CA PHE A 476 4.42 7.77 5.70
C PHE A 476 3.13 8.44 5.21
N GLY A 477 3.26 9.51 4.43
CA GLY A 477 2.11 10.19 3.82
C GLY A 477 2.54 11.37 2.95
N GLU A 478 1.54 11.99 2.36
CA GLU A 478 1.66 13.18 1.52
C GLU A 478 0.41 14.06 1.63
N ALA A 479 0.52 15.29 1.13
CA ALA A 479 -0.56 16.24 1.16
C ALA A 479 -0.76 16.92 -0.21
N TYR A 480 -1.98 17.34 -0.46
CA TYR A 480 -2.44 18.03 -1.66
C TYR A 480 -3.09 19.34 -1.28
N LEU A 481 -2.90 20.39 -2.06
CA LEU A 481 -3.44 21.70 -1.78
C LEU A 481 -3.99 22.34 -3.05
N THR A 482 -5.21 22.86 -2.95
CA THR A 482 -5.86 23.64 -4.01
C THR A 482 -6.52 24.88 -3.42
N TRP A 483 -6.89 25.81 -4.26
CA TRP A 483 -7.66 26.97 -3.85
C TRP A 483 -8.83 27.25 -4.78
N SER A 484 -9.86 27.89 -4.27
CA SER A 484 -11.01 28.35 -5.03
C SER A 484 -11.51 29.70 -4.47
N LYS A 485 -12.52 30.29 -5.09
CA LYS A 485 -13.20 31.48 -4.53
C LYS A 485 -13.82 31.22 -3.15
N GLN A 486 -14.14 29.97 -2.86
CA GLN A 486 -14.77 29.59 -1.59
C GLN A 486 -13.74 29.45 -0.46
N GLY A 487 -12.55 28.98 -0.75
CA GLY A 487 -11.56 28.68 0.27
C GLY A 487 -10.31 27.98 -0.23
N LEU A 488 -9.54 27.52 0.73
CA LEU A 488 -8.37 26.66 0.56
C LEU A 488 -8.78 25.22 0.86
N ALA A 489 -8.48 24.28 -0.04
CA ALA A 489 -8.73 22.88 0.18
C ALA A 489 -7.43 22.12 0.41
N LEU A 490 -7.40 21.28 1.44
CA LEU A 490 -6.30 20.38 1.79
C LEU A 490 -6.79 18.94 1.74
N ALA A 491 -6.03 18.07 1.11
CA ALA A 491 -6.20 16.63 1.25
C ALA A 491 -4.89 15.99 1.71
N THR A 492 -5.00 14.88 2.43
CA THR A 492 -3.86 14.09 2.89
C THR A 492 -4.11 12.62 2.64
N ILE A 493 -3.06 11.92 2.26
CA ILE A 493 -3.04 10.45 2.24
C ILE A 493 -1.86 10.03 3.10
N GLY A 494 -2.07 9.10 4.03
CA GLY A 494 -1.01 8.63 4.90
C GLY A 494 -1.23 7.22 5.41
N GLN A 495 -0.14 6.62 5.85
CA GLN A 495 -0.18 5.41 6.65
C GLN A 495 -0.23 5.82 8.09
N ASP A 496 -1.27 5.46 8.77
CA ASP A 496 -1.38 5.55 10.21
C ASP A 496 -2.17 4.38 10.75
N TYR A 497 -1.84 4.00 11.96
CA TYR A 497 -2.38 2.83 12.59
C TYR A 497 -3.09 3.24 13.84
N ASP A 498 -4.39 3.11 13.86
CA ASP A 498 -5.16 3.26 15.09
C ASP A 498 -5.15 1.95 15.89
N ASP A 499 -4.17 1.82 16.76
CA ASP A 499 -4.03 0.72 17.70
C ASP A 499 -5.00 0.87 18.89
N LEU A 500 -6.30 0.92 18.59
CA LEU A 500 -7.38 1.16 19.56
C LEU A 500 -7.30 0.31 20.84
N GLY A 501 -6.79 -0.90 20.74
CA GLY A 501 -6.63 -1.80 21.88
C GLY A 501 -5.39 -1.53 22.73
N LEU A 502 -4.40 -0.88 22.18
CA LEU A 502 -3.09 -0.72 22.80
C LEU A 502 -3.04 0.44 23.78
N LEU A 503 -3.80 1.51 23.51
CA LEU A 503 -3.86 2.67 24.38
C LEU A 503 -4.90 2.56 25.47
N ASP A 504 -4.57 3.12 26.62
CA ASP A 504 -5.53 3.51 27.62
C ASP A 504 -5.98 4.94 27.31
N TYR A 505 -6.92 5.08 26.38
CA TYR A 505 -7.51 6.37 26.03
C TYR A 505 -8.24 6.93 27.24
N GLY A 506 -7.56 7.80 27.99
CA GLY A 506 -8.22 8.77 28.83
C GLY A 506 -9.04 9.76 27.99
N ALA A 507 -9.61 10.78 28.59
CA ALA A 507 -10.41 11.83 27.94
C ALA A 507 -9.61 12.71 26.94
N HIS A 508 -8.36 12.42 26.65
CA HIS A 508 -7.46 13.23 25.86
C HIS A 508 -7.07 12.55 24.56
N TYR A 509 -7.19 13.27 23.45
CA TYR A 509 -6.65 12.85 22.16
C TYR A 509 -5.22 13.37 22.05
N PRO A 510 -4.20 12.53 21.90
CA PRO A 510 -2.84 13.01 21.71
C PRO A 510 -2.74 13.70 20.34
N LEU A 511 -2.22 14.94 20.32
CA LEU A 511 -1.84 15.65 19.08
C LEU A 511 -0.76 14.92 18.27
N SER A 512 -0.37 13.78 18.75
CA SER A 512 0.63 12.93 18.17
C SER A 512 0.12 12.11 16.99
N GLU A 513 -1.19 12.13 16.69
CA GLU A 513 -1.78 11.52 15.49
C GLU A 513 -2.59 12.57 14.77
N ALA A 514 -1.92 13.41 14.01
CA ALA A 514 -2.62 14.45 13.28
C ALA A 514 -1.83 14.95 12.08
N TYR A 515 -2.55 15.27 11.02
CA TYR A 515 -2.06 16.19 10.01
C TYR A 515 -2.32 17.61 10.47
N ARG A 516 -1.31 18.45 10.36
CA ARG A 516 -1.37 19.84 10.75
C ARG A 516 -0.97 20.73 9.58
N LEU A 517 -1.83 21.71 9.29
CA LEU A 517 -1.57 22.79 8.36
C LEU A 517 -1.39 24.08 9.13
N GLU A 518 -0.24 24.71 9.01
CA GLU A 518 0.03 26.04 9.52
C GLU A 518 0.08 27.01 8.36
N LEU A 519 -0.68 28.09 8.49
CA LEU A 519 -0.83 29.11 7.46
C LEU A 519 -0.41 30.46 8.02
N ASP A 520 0.36 31.21 7.24
CA ASP A 520 0.56 32.64 7.41
C ASP A 520 -0.06 33.33 6.19
N VAL A 521 -1.16 33.99 6.43
CA VAL A 521 -1.96 34.62 5.38
C VAL A 521 -1.83 36.13 5.52
N ASP A 522 -1.15 36.76 4.55
CA ASP A 522 -1.04 38.21 4.52
C ASP A 522 -2.28 38.83 3.86
N GLY A 523 -3.18 39.33 4.70
CA GLY A 523 -4.36 40.09 4.27
C GLY A 523 -4.09 41.59 4.03
N GLY A 524 -2.83 42.03 4.02
CA GLY A 524 -2.47 43.43 3.83
C GLY A 524 -2.54 44.30 5.10
N ALA A 525 -2.92 43.76 6.24
CA ALA A 525 -2.98 44.44 7.54
C ALA A 525 -2.13 43.75 8.63
N GLY A 526 -1.26 42.83 8.25
CA GLY A 526 -0.43 42.00 9.11
C GLY A 526 -0.78 40.53 8.96
N ALA A 527 0.24 39.68 8.98
CA ALA A 527 0.10 38.25 8.81
C ALA A 527 -0.75 37.64 9.92
N LYS A 528 -1.79 36.92 9.55
CA LYS A 528 -2.58 36.09 10.47
C LYS A 528 -2.08 34.66 10.38
N ARG A 529 -1.76 34.10 11.53
CA ARG A 529 -1.27 32.74 11.63
C ARG A 529 -2.35 31.83 12.16
N PHE A 530 -2.54 30.70 11.46
CA PHE A 530 -3.51 29.69 11.81
C PHE A 530 -2.82 28.35 11.94
N THR A 531 -3.29 27.54 12.89
CA THR A 531 -2.92 26.11 12.99
C THR A 531 -4.21 25.30 12.92
N LEU A 532 -4.28 24.45 11.92
CA LEU A 532 -5.42 23.58 11.66
C LEU A 532 -5.00 22.15 11.95
N TYR A 533 -5.83 21.43 12.67
CA TYR A 533 -5.60 20.02 12.99
C TYR A 533 -6.66 19.16 12.31
N PHE A 534 -6.17 18.15 11.59
CA PHE A 534 -6.98 17.07 11.06
C PHE A 534 -6.74 15.87 11.97
N ILE A 535 -7.71 15.58 12.85
CA ILE A 535 -7.59 14.58 13.90
C ILE A 535 -8.52 13.44 13.58
N PRO A 536 -8.04 12.16 13.65
CA PRO A 536 -8.90 11.01 13.48
C PRO A 536 -10.05 10.98 14.50
N PRO A 537 -11.24 10.48 14.13
CA PRO A 537 -12.33 10.26 15.07
C PRO A 537 -11.95 9.18 16.08
N LYS A 538 -12.45 9.29 17.31
CA LYS A 538 -12.32 8.25 18.32
C LYS A 538 -13.15 7.02 17.94
N GLY A 539 -12.51 5.86 17.95
CA GLY A 539 -13.18 4.55 17.87
C GLY A 539 -13.31 3.98 16.47
N SER A 540 -13.17 2.66 16.37
CA SER A 540 -13.47 1.92 15.15
C SER A 540 -14.97 1.81 14.99
N THR A 541 -15.58 2.70 14.25
CA THR A 541 -16.91 2.47 13.72
C THR A 541 -16.79 2.33 12.20
N LYS A 542 -17.53 1.39 11.62
CA LYS A 542 -17.56 1.21 10.17
C LYS A 542 -18.04 2.46 9.42
N ASP A 543 -18.65 3.40 10.13
CA ASP A 543 -19.16 4.65 9.61
C ASP A 543 -18.49 5.81 10.37
N TYR A 544 -17.50 6.44 9.74
CA TYR A 544 -16.93 7.68 10.26
C TYR A 544 -17.83 8.85 9.89
N PRO A 545 -18.30 9.60 10.88
CA PRO A 545 -19.00 10.85 10.58
C PRO A 545 -18.03 11.85 9.94
N PRO A 546 -18.50 12.74 9.07
CA PRO A 546 -17.72 13.86 8.58
C PRO A 546 -17.14 14.62 9.77
N MET A 547 -15.83 14.88 9.76
CA MET A 547 -15.17 15.66 10.80
C MET A 547 -14.94 17.08 10.32
N ALA A 548 -15.26 18.04 11.16
CA ALA A 548 -14.79 19.40 10.93
C ALA A 548 -13.34 19.54 11.44
N PRO A 549 -12.40 20.05 10.62
CA PRO A 549 -11.08 20.40 11.08
C PRO A 549 -11.16 21.36 12.25
N LYS A 550 -10.27 21.22 13.22
CA LYS A 550 -10.23 22.10 14.39
C LYS A 550 -9.21 23.22 14.14
N LEU A 551 -9.66 24.46 14.34
CA LEU A 551 -8.81 25.64 14.32
C LEU A 551 -8.38 25.97 15.76
N CYS A 552 -7.09 25.82 16.02
CA CYS A 552 -6.51 26.11 17.32
C CYS A 552 -5.66 27.38 17.28
N ALA A 553 -5.76 28.23 18.28
CA ALA A 553 -4.86 29.36 18.47
C ALA A 553 -3.67 28.95 19.34
N GLY A 554 -2.45 29.15 18.83
CA GLY A 554 -1.21 28.88 19.57
C GLY A 554 -0.73 27.44 19.54
N THR A 555 0.24 27.12 20.41
CA THR A 555 0.81 25.79 20.53
C THR A 555 -0.05 24.96 21.48
N VAL A 556 -0.72 23.95 20.95
CA VAL A 556 -1.51 22.99 21.74
C VAL A 556 -0.68 21.71 21.85
N THR A 557 -0.58 21.13 23.02
CA THR A 557 0.16 19.89 23.28
C THR A 557 -0.73 18.67 23.33
N GLU A 558 -2.00 18.84 23.69
CA GLU A 558 -3.03 17.80 23.72
C GLU A 558 -4.38 18.45 23.43
N LEU A 559 -5.25 17.78 22.66
CA LEU A 559 -6.61 18.25 22.40
C LEU A 559 -7.61 17.46 23.23
N GLN A 560 -8.44 18.21 23.95
CA GLN A 560 -9.75 17.72 24.42
C GLN A 560 -10.81 18.06 23.37
N ASP A 561 -11.93 17.36 23.36
CA ASP A 561 -13.01 17.54 22.38
C ASP A 561 -13.51 18.98 22.23
N ASN A 562 -13.27 19.84 23.23
CA ASN A 562 -13.73 21.24 23.30
C ASN A 562 -12.60 22.28 23.27
N ASP A 563 -11.33 21.88 23.13
CA ASP A 563 -10.22 22.83 23.30
C ASP A 563 -10.07 23.79 22.12
N CYS A 564 -10.53 23.41 20.94
CA CYS A 564 -10.48 24.24 19.74
C CYS A 564 -11.85 24.21 19.05
N PRO A 565 -12.36 25.35 18.59
CA PRO A 565 -13.59 25.37 17.82
C PRO A 565 -13.40 24.62 16.48
N ALA A 566 -14.45 23.93 16.04
CA ALA A 566 -14.52 23.47 14.67
C ALA A 566 -14.51 24.68 13.73
N VAL A 567 -13.92 24.52 12.56
CA VAL A 567 -13.92 25.57 11.52
C VAL A 567 -15.30 25.63 10.90
N ASP A 568 -15.98 26.77 11.05
CA ASP A 568 -17.34 26.94 10.53
C ASP A 568 -17.37 26.75 8.99
N GLY A 569 -18.25 25.85 8.56
CA GLY A 569 -18.42 25.51 7.14
C GLY A 569 -17.32 24.65 6.54
N ALA A 570 -16.34 24.20 7.34
CA ALA A 570 -15.38 23.21 6.90
C ALA A 570 -15.85 21.80 7.26
N GLN A 571 -15.71 20.87 6.31
CA GLN A 571 -15.91 19.44 6.54
C GLN A 571 -14.61 18.72 6.22
N ALA A 572 -14.26 17.77 7.04
CA ALA A 572 -13.24 16.79 6.72
C ALA A 572 -13.88 15.42 6.72
N LEU A 573 -13.58 14.67 5.70
CA LEU A 573 -13.96 13.27 5.61
C LEU A 573 -12.72 12.42 5.88
N TYR A 574 -12.94 11.40 6.66
CA TYR A 574 -11.91 10.49 7.11
C TYR A 574 -12.21 9.10 6.61
N PHE A 575 -11.26 8.46 5.98
CA PHE A 575 -11.42 7.14 5.41
C PHE A 575 -10.35 6.22 5.97
N GLY A 576 -10.69 5.05 6.49
CA GLY A 576 -9.68 4.06 6.75
C GLY A 576 -9.66 3.36 8.10
N ALA A 577 -10.82 3.14 8.77
CA ALA A 577 -10.84 2.39 10.03
C ALA A 577 -10.33 0.96 9.93
N ASP A 578 -10.64 0.31 8.83
CA ASP A 578 -10.28 -1.09 8.61
C ASP A 578 -9.00 -1.24 7.78
N GLN A 579 -8.38 -0.12 7.40
CA GLN A 579 -7.15 -0.10 6.62
C GLN A 579 -6.18 0.91 7.21
N PRO A 580 -4.92 0.56 7.33
CA PRO A 580 -3.90 1.42 7.92
C PRO A 580 -3.50 2.58 6.99
N ARG A 581 -4.42 3.06 6.19
CA ARG A 581 -4.30 4.21 5.32
C ARG A 581 -5.40 5.20 5.61
N ILE A 582 -5.00 6.42 5.82
CA ILE A 582 -5.87 7.54 6.11
C ILE A 582 -5.92 8.45 4.89
N VAL A 583 -7.14 8.72 4.42
CA VAL A 583 -7.42 9.79 3.47
C VAL A 583 -8.29 10.81 4.18
N ALA A 584 -7.84 12.05 4.22
CA ALA A 584 -8.62 13.17 4.77
C ALA A 584 -8.68 14.29 3.73
N GLU A 585 -9.85 14.88 3.58
CA GLU A 585 -10.10 15.99 2.68
C GLU A 585 -10.91 17.08 3.42
N ALA A 586 -10.51 18.34 3.27
CA ALA A 586 -11.19 19.45 3.91
C ALA A 586 -11.16 20.72 3.04
N LEU A 587 -12.27 21.46 3.05
CA LEU A 587 -12.36 22.82 2.52
C LEU A 587 -12.40 23.83 3.68
N LEU A 588 -11.50 24.79 3.64
CA LEU A 588 -11.35 25.87 4.64
C LEU A 588 -11.84 27.17 4.00
N PRO A 589 -13.04 27.66 4.36
CA PRO A 589 -13.56 28.91 3.81
C PRO A 589 -12.62 30.09 4.14
N TRP A 590 -12.42 31.01 3.20
CA TRP A 590 -11.59 32.20 3.43
C TRP A 590 -12.02 33.01 4.66
N ARG A 591 -13.33 33.08 4.92
CA ARG A 591 -13.87 33.75 6.13
C ARG A 591 -13.36 33.11 7.43
N ALA A 592 -13.15 31.79 7.47
CA ALA A 592 -12.58 31.13 8.64
C ALA A 592 -11.13 31.55 8.89
N LEU A 593 -10.42 31.95 7.84
CA LEU A 593 -9.08 32.53 7.89
C LEU A 593 -9.11 34.05 8.08
N GLY A 594 -10.31 34.63 8.33
CA GLY A 594 -10.51 36.06 8.55
C GLY A 594 -10.30 36.89 7.28
N LEU A 595 -10.55 36.30 6.11
CA LEU A 595 -10.48 36.95 4.80
C LEU A 595 -11.85 36.92 4.12
N ASP A 596 -12.18 37.97 3.37
CA ASP A 596 -13.40 38.02 2.54
C ASP A 596 -13.27 37.24 1.21
N GLY A 597 -12.06 36.78 0.88
CA GLY A 597 -11.72 36.05 -0.33
C GLY A 597 -10.25 35.63 -0.33
N PRO A 598 -9.72 35.16 -1.46
CA PRO A 598 -8.31 34.78 -1.55
C PRO A 598 -7.40 35.97 -1.20
N PRO A 599 -6.20 35.71 -0.64
CA PRO A 599 -5.30 36.77 -0.21
C PRO A 599 -4.91 37.69 -1.36
N LEU A 600 -4.95 39.02 -1.12
CA LEU A 600 -4.65 40.05 -2.14
C LEU A 600 -3.25 39.92 -2.72
N ALA A 601 -2.30 39.45 -1.92
CA ALA A 601 -0.94 39.20 -2.37
C ALA A 601 -0.80 38.00 -3.31
N GLY A 602 -1.85 37.17 -3.48
CA GLY A 602 -1.82 35.95 -4.28
C GLY A 602 -0.82 34.91 -3.79
N LYS A 603 -0.42 34.96 -2.53
CA LYS A 603 0.59 34.06 -1.92
C LYS A 603 0.16 33.62 -0.53
N LEU A 604 0.61 32.42 -0.18
CA LEU A 604 0.49 31.84 1.14
C LEU A 604 1.87 31.41 1.64
N SER A 605 2.12 31.52 2.93
CA SER A 605 3.22 30.82 3.59
C SER A 605 2.64 29.65 4.36
N ILE A 606 3.09 28.43 4.06
CA ILE A 606 2.52 27.21 4.58
C ILE A 606 3.58 26.32 5.21
N GLU A 607 3.20 25.64 6.27
CA GLU A 607 3.87 24.46 6.81
C GLU A 607 2.83 23.35 6.93
N VAL A 608 3.10 22.22 6.35
CA VAL A 608 2.32 21.01 6.52
C VAL A 608 3.16 19.99 7.25
N SER A 609 2.65 19.45 8.31
CA SER A 609 3.29 18.39 9.07
C SER A 609 2.29 17.29 9.41
N ALA A 610 2.78 16.07 9.46
CA ALA A 610 2.07 14.91 9.98
C ALA A 610 2.85 14.34 11.16
N VAL A 611 2.14 13.85 12.15
CA VAL A 611 2.72 13.20 13.32
C VAL A 611 2.05 11.86 13.48
N SER A 612 2.84 10.82 13.52
CA SER A 612 2.41 9.50 13.97
C SER A 612 2.94 9.33 15.40
N TRP A 613 2.04 9.21 16.35
CA TRP A 613 2.41 9.18 17.78
C TRP A 613 3.05 7.86 18.18
N ASP A 614 2.81 6.82 17.45
CA ASP A 614 3.30 5.48 17.71
C ASP A 614 4.83 5.41 17.88
N ASN A 615 5.59 6.34 17.29
CA ASN A 615 7.04 6.39 17.44
C ASN A 615 7.62 7.78 17.65
N GLY A 616 6.77 8.79 17.83
CA GLY A 616 7.19 10.17 17.72
C GLY A 616 7.76 10.46 16.32
N ARG A 617 7.33 9.70 15.30
CA ARG A 617 7.65 9.98 13.91
C ARG A 617 6.87 11.20 13.45
N TRP A 618 7.51 11.99 12.65
CA TRP A 618 6.87 13.15 12.03
C TRP A 618 7.41 13.36 10.63
N MET A 619 6.66 14.09 9.82
CA MET A 619 7.07 14.63 8.53
C MET A 619 6.67 16.09 8.46
N SER A 620 7.42 16.91 7.72
CA SER A 620 7.07 18.29 7.49
C SER A 620 7.67 18.84 6.19
N LEU A 621 7.07 19.88 5.65
CA LEU A 621 7.61 20.59 4.48
C LEU A 621 8.97 21.21 4.78
N SER A 622 9.13 21.85 5.93
CA SER A 622 10.40 22.49 6.33
C SER A 622 11.51 21.48 6.68
N GLY A 623 11.13 20.24 7.06
CA GLY A 623 12.04 19.25 7.61
C GLY A 623 12.42 19.52 9.08
N LEU A 624 11.65 20.35 9.76
CA LEU A 624 11.75 20.60 11.20
C LEU A 624 10.69 19.79 11.94
N SER A 625 10.92 19.52 13.23
CA SER A 625 9.86 18.92 14.05
C SER A 625 8.63 19.84 14.03
N PRO A 626 7.40 19.32 14.21
CA PRO A 626 6.21 20.16 14.20
C PRO A 626 6.29 21.34 15.18
N ARG A 627 6.90 21.15 16.34
CA ARG A 627 7.14 22.21 17.31
C ARG A 627 8.12 23.26 16.80
N ASP A 628 9.25 22.82 16.21
CA ASP A 628 10.28 23.72 15.73
C ASP A 628 9.85 24.41 14.42
N GLY A 629 9.05 23.73 13.60
CA GLY A 629 8.42 24.28 12.40
C GLY A 629 7.50 25.43 12.73
N SER A 630 6.60 25.26 13.70
CA SER A 630 5.71 26.32 14.20
C SER A 630 6.48 27.52 14.74
N ALA A 631 7.61 27.28 15.42
CA ALA A 631 8.44 28.33 15.98
C ALA A 631 9.25 29.11 14.92
N ASN A 632 9.36 28.58 13.70
CA ASN A 632 10.22 29.13 12.65
C ASN A 632 9.50 29.45 11.32
N PRO A 633 8.55 30.39 11.28
CA PRO A 633 7.78 30.70 10.06
C PRO A 633 8.65 31.13 8.86
N LYS A 634 9.86 31.61 9.10
CA LYS A 634 10.82 31.92 8.03
C LYS A 634 11.27 30.69 7.22
N ARG A 635 11.02 29.51 7.73
CA ARG A 635 11.31 28.23 7.06
C ARG A 635 10.09 27.65 6.32
N TRP A 636 8.93 28.25 6.49
CA TRP A 636 7.72 27.84 5.80
C TRP A 636 7.83 28.05 4.30
N LEU A 637 7.15 27.23 3.54
CA LEU A 637 7.10 27.34 2.10
C LEU A 637 6.17 28.47 1.69
N THR A 638 6.69 29.48 1.01
CA THR A 638 5.86 30.53 0.40
C THR A 638 5.47 30.09 -1.01
N VAL A 639 4.19 29.98 -1.26
CA VAL A 639 3.62 29.50 -2.50
C VAL A 639 2.68 30.51 -3.13
N PRO A 640 2.77 30.77 -4.43
CA PRO A 640 1.77 31.57 -5.14
C PRO A 640 0.48 30.76 -5.33
N LEU A 641 -0.64 31.45 -5.43
CA LEU A 641 -1.87 30.91 -5.97
C LEU A 641 -1.81 30.98 -7.50
N ALA A 642 -2.04 29.87 -8.19
CA ALA A 642 -2.13 29.87 -9.64
C ALA A 642 -3.34 30.68 -10.10
N ALA A 643 -3.31 31.20 -11.31
CA ALA A 643 -4.46 31.92 -11.88
C ALA A 643 -5.66 30.98 -12.01
N GLU A 644 -6.86 31.54 -11.88
CA GLU A 644 -8.10 30.88 -12.29
C GLU A 644 -8.04 30.73 -13.82
N GLU A 645 -8.02 29.50 -14.34
CA GLU A 645 -8.06 29.21 -15.78
C GLU A 645 -9.51 29.28 -16.33
#